data_20c08e62c17d356449d892f9e3cc17ce
#
_entry.id   20c08e62c17d356449d892f9e3cc17ce
#
_cell.length_a   1.000
_cell.length_b   1.000
_cell.length_c   1.000
_cell.angle_alpha   90.00
_cell.angle_beta   90.00
_cell.angle_gamma   90.00
#
_symmetry.space_group_name_H-M   'P 1'
#
loop_
_entity.id
_entity.type
_entity.pdbx_description
1 polymer ?
#
loop_
_entity_poly.entity_id
_entity_poly.type
_entity_poly.pdbx_seq_one_letter_code
_entity_poly.pdbx_strand_id
1 'polypeptide(L)'
;MDDDADQQHPTGAGISAHYPQRQLALARAFLTSTAHPDDNSGTDSHAENWRNAEARVARWRAVLAGIADGRLAIGSRTPVAGLPAWVTPEVVRGGFATSAASAEGPLQPYEHEAAALAGVAAERGALFAYCLTEPGLSRLYDLLDSGGYEAAVPEEAALLTVAWLARAGDAAGALELVDVLEPFADRLRFTPRPSALPAPDAEAVHRRTVGDAVTTLTGRRPNAAVEAQREALTVWQPFGDQLLAHWLETAEAGRVLERTPDSAWTERGAVLLRRYEELAAAHTRCTKHRDPKENLGILRGALAETAAGRPLDARRLGPLRHAVASMVRRRGRPGSDRHTELRTRQAVQTAQPSHHDLAQLVLRRLSGLPQETGVADVSPLVADVSAHEAHEARATPAGHTTRLPAGTPVPAAIRQVVEAALSAPIDTLVERGMVPSAEVLAELVPQLVAVAGAQSYPDEALRTLMAANYRAFRNRRSLLLSDLTGQVRVDELPWVRAVAAHRVGEDGRAPARTALRRLGELAVQAFPGTLLPNALVRELGVLARQAELDAPFVEELAADIFTGTFTPKYLAAARAAAELLGGTLYERYYAIDYAAVHDLATAEAGKAGRANKANKAPARGRRPRSSPGFTELCAQRAEVSGGWSIASNGKIIEQAQILTTHNLATLVTRVGISPEPGWDDLAWRSFTTVCRATARIHDNPRPLSTIKDAAYAWRQLVFHLSLCEPAAQARVIAGLRGEAARHPAHVAARLAPALAGLRQAARGGAADADADAGRRLLGWTTGPHWLHPAPRT
;
A
#
# COMPACT_ATOMS: atom_id res chain seq x y z
N MET A 1 -2.04 0.40 -51.07
CA MET A 1 -3.48 0.61 -50.90
C MET A 1 -3.97 -0.25 -49.71
N ASP A 2 -3.36 -0.07 -48.55
CA ASP A 2 -3.66 -0.85 -47.32
C ASP A 2 -3.51 -0.01 -46.02
N ASP A 3 -3.63 1.32 -46.13
CA ASP A 3 -3.45 2.22 -44.99
C ASP A 3 -4.75 2.66 -44.26
N ASP A 4 -5.93 2.26 -44.79
CA ASP A 4 -7.23 2.71 -44.23
C ASP A 4 -7.93 1.70 -43.30
N ALA A 5 -7.32 0.53 -43.04
CA ALA A 5 -7.94 -0.49 -42.16
C ALA A 5 -7.65 -0.31 -40.67
N ASP A 6 -6.76 0.61 -40.27
CA ASP A 6 -6.31 0.80 -38.89
C ASP A 6 -7.18 1.81 -38.07
N GLN A 7 -8.24 2.39 -38.69
CA GLN A 7 -8.97 3.48 -38.02
C GLN A 7 -10.30 3.12 -37.37
N GLN A 8 -10.78 1.90 -37.42
CA GLN A 8 -12.10 1.55 -36.85
C GLN A 8 -12.12 0.20 -36.13
N HIS A 9 -11.46 0.11 -35.00
CA HIS A 9 -11.87 -0.86 -33.99
C HIS A 9 -12.36 -0.14 -32.73
N PRO A 10 -13.60 -0.39 -32.28
CA PRO A 10 -14.07 0.15 -31.00
C PRO A 10 -13.19 -0.39 -29.89
N THR A 11 -12.36 0.47 -29.33
CA THR A 11 -11.62 0.17 -28.10
C THR A 11 -12.64 -0.20 -27.04
N GLY A 12 -12.55 -1.42 -26.53
CA GLY A 12 -13.44 -1.91 -25.47
C GLY A 12 -13.50 -0.89 -24.33
N ALA A 13 -14.69 -0.66 -23.82
CA ALA A 13 -14.99 0.34 -22.80
C ALA A 13 -13.97 0.27 -21.65
N GLY A 14 -13.13 1.28 -21.52
CA GLY A 14 -12.27 1.50 -20.38
C GLY A 14 -10.76 1.49 -20.56
N ILE A 15 -10.18 1.17 -21.73
CA ILE A 15 -8.74 1.29 -21.97
C ILE A 15 -8.48 2.28 -23.11
N SER A 16 -7.67 3.33 -22.83
CA SER A 16 -7.25 4.26 -23.87
C SER A 16 -6.05 3.70 -24.64
N ALA A 17 -6.16 3.74 -25.94
CA ALA A 17 -5.05 3.47 -26.87
C ALA A 17 -4.16 4.69 -27.15
N HIS A 18 -4.52 5.88 -26.65
CA HIS A 18 -3.87 7.13 -27.03
C HIS A 18 -2.35 7.15 -26.82
N TYR A 19 -1.87 6.75 -25.64
CA TYR A 19 -0.44 6.73 -25.35
C TYR A 19 0.32 5.71 -26.24
N PRO A 20 -0.10 4.44 -26.34
CA PRO A 20 0.48 3.50 -27.29
C PRO A 20 0.44 4.01 -28.74
N GLN A 21 -0.65 4.64 -29.19
CA GLN A 21 -0.77 5.23 -30.53
C GLN A 21 0.25 6.35 -30.73
N ARG A 22 0.40 7.27 -29.75
CA ARG A 22 1.40 8.33 -29.77
C ARG A 22 2.82 7.79 -29.82
N GLN A 23 3.13 6.75 -29.04
CA GLN A 23 4.44 6.11 -29.06
C GLN A 23 4.72 5.39 -30.38
N LEU A 24 3.71 4.75 -30.94
CA LEU A 24 3.77 4.15 -32.27
C LEU A 24 4.03 5.21 -33.35
N ALA A 25 3.30 6.33 -33.32
CA ALA A 25 3.48 7.44 -34.24
C ALA A 25 4.89 8.04 -34.17
N LEU A 26 5.43 8.24 -32.96
CA LEU A 26 6.80 8.72 -32.74
C LEU A 26 7.85 7.73 -33.31
N ALA A 27 7.67 6.43 -33.11
CA ALA A 27 8.57 5.41 -33.61
C ALA A 27 8.50 5.33 -35.16
N ARG A 28 7.31 5.43 -35.76
CA ARG A 28 7.10 5.50 -37.23
C ARG A 28 7.72 6.78 -37.82
N ALA A 29 7.50 7.94 -37.18
CA ALA A 29 8.07 9.20 -37.65
C ALA A 29 9.61 9.16 -37.69
N PHE A 30 10.24 8.44 -36.76
CA PHE A 30 11.69 8.22 -36.81
C PHE A 30 12.10 7.40 -38.02
N LEU A 31 11.40 6.30 -38.31
CA LEU A 31 11.69 5.44 -39.49
C LEU A 31 11.49 6.17 -40.83
N THR A 32 10.49 7.06 -40.89
CA THR A 32 10.23 7.85 -42.11
C THR A 32 11.16 9.04 -42.29
N SER A 33 11.74 9.55 -41.19
CA SER A 33 12.64 10.71 -41.24
C SER A 33 14.13 10.35 -41.40
N THR A 34 14.47 9.07 -41.34
CA THR A 34 15.84 8.56 -41.49
C THR A 34 15.92 7.60 -42.67
N ALA A 35 16.97 7.76 -43.52
CA ALA A 35 17.21 6.83 -44.65
C ALA A 35 17.44 5.40 -44.11
N HIS A 36 16.99 4.42 -44.92
CA HIS A 36 17.22 3.01 -44.62
C HIS A 36 18.72 2.72 -44.53
N PRO A 37 19.22 1.87 -43.65
CA PRO A 37 20.66 1.59 -43.48
C PRO A 37 21.32 1.02 -44.75
N ASP A 38 20.53 0.35 -45.60
CA ASP A 38 21.02 -0.23 -46.87
C ASP A 38 21.19 0.81 -47.97
N ASP A 39 20.61 2.02 -47.84
CA ASP A 39 20.67 3.10 -48.82
C ASP A 39 21.89 4.02 -48.67
N ASN A 40 22.61 3.90 -47.57
CA ASN A 40 23.76 4.74 -47.27
C ASN A 40 24.80 3.93 -46.49
N SER A 41 26.08 4.08 -46.80
CA SER A 41 27.22 3.50 -46.04
C SER A 41 27.34 4.09 -44.62
N GLY A 42 26.24 4.03 -43.86
CA GLY A 42 26.11 4.57 -42.51
C GLY A 42 26.80 3.71 -41.47
N THR A 43 27.28 4.36 -40.43
CA THR A 43 27.95 3.77 -39.26
C THR A 43 27.06 2.70 -38.59
N ASP A 44 27.66 1.64 -38.03
CA ASP A 44 26.97 0.58 -37.23
C ASP A 44 25.89 1.11 -36.28
N SER A 45 26.08 2.32 -35.72
CA SER A 45 25.14 2.97 -34.83
C SER A 45 23.83 3.41 -35.50
N HIS A 46 23.83 3.73 -36.80
CA HIS A 46 22.63 4.10 -37.56
C HIS A 46 21.75 2.86 -37.79
N ALA A 47 22.34 1.76 -38.23
CA ALA A 47 21.65 0.49 -38.41
C ALA A 47 21.05 -0.05 -37.10
N GLU A 48 21.77 0.14 -35.99
CA GLU A 48 21.25 -0.25 -34.64
C GLU A 48 20.06 0.63 -34.23
N ASN A 49 20.13 1.93 -34.42
CA ASN A 49 19.04 2.85 -34.08
C ASN A 49 17.78 2.59 -34.96
N TRP A 50 17.97 2.26 -36.21
CA TRP A 50 16.89 1.93 -37.14
C TRP A 50 16.20 0.61 -36.72
N ARG A 51 16.97 -0.47 -36.45
CA ARG A 51 16.45 -1.73 -35.91
C ARG A 51 15.72 -1.54 -34.56
N ASN A 52 16.24 -0.68 -33.72
CA ASN A 52 15.58 -0.34 -32.43
C ASN A 52 14.24 0.38 -32.64
N ALA A 53 14.13 1.23 -33.63
CA ALA A 53 12.88 1.90 -33.98
C ALA A 53 11.85 0.93 -34.59
N GLU A 54 12.28 0.01 -35.47
CA GLU A 54 11.41 -1.08 -35.94
C GLU A 54 10.90 -1.97 -34.81
N ALA A 55 11.79 -2.39 -33.91
CA ALA A 55 11.41 -3.17 -32.75
C ALA A 55 10.40 -2.42 -31.85
N ARG A 56 10.49 -1.08 -31.74
CA ARG A 56 9.50 -0.26 -31.04
C ARG A 56 8.15 -0.25 -31.76
N VAL A 57 8.14 -0.11 -33.08
CA VAL A 57 6.90 -0.17 -33.86
C VAL A 57 6.21 -1.52 -33.64
N ALA A 58 6.93 -2.62 -33.77
CA ALA A 58 6.38 -3.95 -33.52
C ALA A 58 5.82 -4.12 -32.10
N ARG A 59 6.54 -3.64 -31.08
CA ARG A 59 6.12 -3.72 -29.67
C ARG A 59 4.85 -2.91 -29.41
N TRP A 60 4.76 -1.67 -29.88
CA TRP A 60 3.58 -0.85 -29.66
C TRP A 60 2.37 -1.33 -30.46
N ARG A 61 2.57 -1.92 -31.63
CA ARG A 61 1.52 -2.63 -32.37
C ARG A 61 0.99 -3.82 -31.54
N ALA A 62 1.87 -4.62 -30.95
CA ALA A 62 1.47 -5.73 -30.09
C ALA A 62 0.69 -5.27 -28.86
N VAL A 63 1.06 -4.13 -28.25
CA VAL A 63 0.30 -3.53 -27.14
C VAL A 63 -1.09 -3.10 -27.59
N LEU A 64 -1.21 -2.40 -28.71
CA LEU A 64 -2.49 -1.96 -29.26
C LEU A 64 -3.39 -3.15 -29.61
N ALA A 65 -2.83 -4.18 -30.25
CA ALA A 65 -3.56 -5.41 -30.53
C ALA A 65 -4.02 -6.10 -29.24
N GLY A 66 -3.15 -6.22 -28.22
CA GLY A 66 -3.50 -6.80 -26.93
C GLY A 66 -4.60 -6.03 -26.18
N ILE A 67 -4.66 -4.70 -26.34
CA ILE A 67 -5.75 -3.87 -25.82
C ILE A 67 -7.05 -4.15 -26.58
N ALA A 68 -6.99 -4.18 -27.93
CA ALA A 68 -8.15 -4.44 -28.77
C ALA A 68 -8.74 -5.84 -28.54
N ASP A 69 -7.89 -6.85 -28.41
CA ASP A 69 -8.29 -8.25 -28.19
C ASP A 69 -8.67 -8.55 -26.72
N GLY A 70 -8.61 -7.56 -25.82
CA GLY A 70 -8.89 -7.76 -24.41
C GLY A 70 -7.86 -8.63 -23.66
N ARG A 71 -6.74 -9.00 -24.29
CA ARG A 71 -5.65 -9.76 -23.65
C ARG A 71 -4.91 -8.94 -22.60
N LEU A 72 -4.93 -7.62 -22.70
CA LEU A 72 -4.43 -6.70 -21.70
C LEU A 72 -5.60 -6.25 -20.80
N ALA A 73 -5.81 -6.94 -19.71
CA ALA A 73 -6.87 -6.63 -18.77
C ALA A 73 -6.52 -5.41 -17.90
N ILE A 74 -7.53 -4.61 -17.58
CA ILE A 74 -7.42 -3.50 -16.62
C ILE A 74 -7.10 -4.06 -15.24
N GLY A 75 -6.15 -3.43 -14.52
CA GLY A 75 -5.75 -3.87 -13.18
C GLY A 75 -4.77 -5.04 -13.15
N SER A 76 -4.38 -5.56 -14.30
CA SER A 76 -3.37 -6.61 -14.38
C SER A 76 -1.97 -6.06 -14.05
N ARG A 77 -1.27 -6.74 -13.14
CA ARG A 77 0.15 -6.48 -12.84
C ARG A 77 1.09 -7.31 -13.71
N THR A 78 0.56 -8.10 -14.62
CA THR A 78 1.35 -8.92 -15.53
C THR A 78 2.12 -8.01 -16.49
N PRO A 79 3.45 -8.17 -16.62
CA PRO A 79 4.24 -7.39 -17.58
C PRO A 79 3.75 -7.57 -19.01
N VAL A 80 3.78 -6.51 -19.80
CA VAL A 80 3.43 -6.57 -21.20
C VAL A 80 4.54 -7.26 -21.98
N ALA A 81 4.21 -8.29 -22.74
CA ALA A 81 5.18 -9.06 -23.51
C ALA A 81 5.98 -8.16 -24.48
N GLY A 82 7.29 -8.35 -24.52
CA GLY A 82 8.18 -7.59 -25.40
C GLY A 82 8.52 -6.18 -24.93
N LEU A 83 8.02 -5.74 -23.76
CA LEU A 83 8.41 -4.50 -23.09
C LEU A 83 9.19 -4.81 -21.80
N PRO A 84 9.89 -3.81 -21.21
CA PRO A 84 10.51 -3.99 -19.90
C PRO A 84 9.52 -4.52 -18.86
N ALA A 85 9.98 -5.35 -17.93
CA ALA A 85 9.14 -6.03 -16.94
C ALA A 85 8.30 -5.08 -16.05
N TRP A 86 8.71 -3.82 -15.91
CA TRP A 86 7.96 -2.80 -15.18
C TRP A 86 6.80 -2.19 -15.99
N VAL A 87 6.71 -2.46 -17.30
CA VAL A 87 5.61 -1.98 -18.15
C VAL A 87 4.46 -2.96 -18.06
N THR A 88 3.48 -2.60 -17.26
CA THR A 88 2.22 -3.32 -17.12
C THR A 88 1.08 -2.57 -17.82
N PRO A 89 -0.09 -3.18 -18.05
CA PRO A 89 -1.26 -2.46 -18.54
C PRO A 89 -1.63 -1.25 -17.69
N GLU A 90 -1.45 -1.31 -16.37
CA GLU A 90 -1.69 -0.18 -15.46
C GLU A 90 -0.68 0.94 -15.68
N VAL A 91 0.60 0.60 -15.87
CA VAL A 91 1.64 1.57 -16.21
C VAL A 91 1.33 2.24 -17.55
N VAL A 92 0.96 1.47 -18.55
CA VAL A 92 0.54 2.02 -19.86
C VAL A 92 -0.66 2.95 -19.70
N ARG A 93 -1.65 2.58 -18.90
CA ARG A 93 -2.81 3.44 -18.57
C ARG A 93 -2.43 4.69 -17.75
N GLY A 94 -1.53 4.55 -16.82
CA GLY A 94 -1.10 5.67 -15.97
C GLY A 94 -0.49 6.82 -16.79
N GLY A 95 0.10 6.54 -17.94
CA GLY A 95 0.52 7.56 -18.91
C GLY A 95 -0.62 8.41 -19.46
N PHE A 96 -1.85 7.98 -19.25
CA PHE A 96 -3.07 8.69 -19.62
C PHE A 96 -3.76 9.40 -18.45
N ALA A 97 -3.07 9.62 -17.37
CA ALA A 97 -3.66 10.28 -16.19
C ALA A 97 -4.31 11.64 -16.52
N THR A 98 -3.94 12.23 -17.64
CA THR A 98 -4.48 13.47 -18.18
C THR A 98 -5.14 13.29 -19.52
N SER A 99 -5.32 12.04 -19.97
CA SER A 99 -5.87 11.78 -21.29
C SER A 99 -7.38 11.65 -21.24
N ALA A 100 -7.96 11.84 -22.38
CA ALA A 100 -9.36 11.67 -22.70
C ALA A 100 -9.97 10.37 -22.14
N ALA A 101 -9.21 9.27 -22.12
CA ALA A 101 -9.74 7.97 -21.74
C ALA A 101 -10.42 7.87 -20.37
N SER A 102 -10.00 8.65 -19.39
CA SER A 102 -10.62 8.61 -18.07
C SER A 102 -11.75 9.62 -17.91
N ALA A 103 -11.77 10.66 -18.74
CA ALA A 103 -12.82 11.67 -18.80
C ALA A 103 -13.88 11.34 -19.88
N GLU A 104 -13.64 10.40 -20.77
CA GLU A 104 -14.58 9.86 -21.76
C GLU A 104 -15.55 8.81 -21.14
N GLY A 105 -16.35 8.20 -21.98
CA GLY A 105 -17.31 7.15 -21.62
C GLY A 105 -18.73 7.68 -21.52
N PRO A 106 -19.69 6.89 -21.05
CA PRO A 106 -21.09 7.33 -20.92
C PRO A 106 -21.24 8.48 -19.93
N LEU A 107 -22.31 9.27 -20.09
CA LEU A 107 -22.65 10.29 -19.11
C LEU A 107 -22.79 9.67 -17.71
N GLN A 108 -22.29 10.40 -16.72
CA GLN A 108 -22.41 10.01 -15.33
C GLN A 108 -23.77 10.43 -14.76
N PRO A 109 -24.25 9.81 -13.69
CA PRO A 109 -25.54 10.20 -13.09
C PRO A 109 -25.66 11.70 -12.81
N TYR A 110 -24.60 12.32 -12.28
CA TYR A 110 -24.61 13.76 -11.99
C TYR A 110 -24.61 14.65 -13.26
N GLU A 111 -24.09 14.16 -14.41
CA GLU A 111 -24.19 14.87 -15.69
C GLU A 111 -25.64 14.88 -16.19
N HIS A 112 -26.38 13.76 -16.04
CA HIS A 112 -27.81 13.71 -16.33
C HIS A 112 -28.62 14.63 -15.43
N GLU A 113 -28.35 14.67 -14.14
CA GLU A 113 -28.97 15.57 -13.18
C GLU A 113 -28.67 17.03 -13.51
N ALA A 114 -27.42 17.35 -13.87
CA ALA A 114 -27.03 18.69 -14.27
C ALA A 114 -27.77 19.16 -15.53
N ALA A 115 -27.90 18.28 -16.53
CA ALA A 115 -28.63 18.58 -17.76
C ALA A 115 -30.14 18.82 -17.48
N ALA A 116 -30.74 17.99 -16.64
CA ALA A 116 -32.15 18.14 -16.24
C ALA A 116 -32.37 19.46 -15.49
N LEU A 117 -31.51 19.83 -14.56
CA LEU A 117 -31.59 21.11 -13.82
C LEU A 117 -31.35 22.33 -14.72
N ALA A 118 -30.49 22.20 -15.73
CA ALA A 118 -30.20 23.23 -16.72
C ALA A 118 -31.29 23.35 -17.80
N GLY A 119 -32.14 22.35 -17.94
CA GLY A 119 -33.14 22.30 -19.02
C GLY A 119 -32.54 22.10 -20.41
N VAL A 120 -31.36 21.45 -20.51
CA VAL A 120 -30.66 21.20 -21.76
C VAL A 120 -30.64 19.70 -22.09
N ALA A 121 -30.25 19.37 -23.33
CA ALA A 121 -30.06 17.97 -23.73
C ALA A 121 -29.03 17.28 -22.83
N ALA A 122 -29.23 16.00 -22.52
CA ALA A 122 -28.29 15.19 -21.75
C ALA A 122 -27.08 14.77 -22.63
N GLU A 123 -26.32 15.76 -23.04
CA GLU A 123 -25.14 15.66 -23.89
C GLU A 123 -24.06 16.59 -23.33
N ARG A 124 -22.77 16.19 -23.41
CA ARG A 124 -21.67 16.98 -22.86
C ARG A 124 -21.48 18.33 -23.52
N GLY A 125 -21.65 18.39 -24.85
CA GLY A 125 -21.57 19.67 -25.58
C GLY A 125 -22.64 20.65 -25.13
N ALA A 126 -23.87 20.18 -24.88
CA ALA A 126 -24.95 21.02 -24.35
C ALA A 126 -24.67 21.51 -22.92
N LEU A 127 -24.14 20.65 -22.07
CA LEU A 127 -23.71 21.02 -20.72
C LEU A 127 -22.54 22.01 -20.72
N PHE A 128 -21.56 21.79 -21.60
CA PHE A 128 -20.43 22.71 -21.79
C PHE A 128 -20.91 24.11 -22.22
N ALA A 129 -21.76 24.16 -23.25
CA ALA A 129 -22.32 25.41 -23.72
C ALA A 129 -23.15 26.12 -22.65
N TYR A 130 -23.99 25.37 -21.90
CA TYR A 130 -24.74 25.91 -20.78
C TYR A 130 -23.85 26.52 -19.71
N CYS A 131 -22.77 25.85 -19.32
CA CYS A 131 -21.84 26.35 -18.31
C CYS A 131 -21.18 27.69 -18.69
N LEU A 132 -21.15 28.04 -19.96
CA LEU A 132 -20.63 29.31 -20.47
C LEU A 132 -21.70 30.41 -20.59
N THR A 133 -23.00 30.12 -20.28
CA THR A 133 -24.06 31.13 -20.18
C THR A 133 -24.03 31.81 -18.82
N GLU A 134 -24.71 32.96 -18.68
CA GLU A 134 -24.80 33.67 -17.42
C GLU A 134 -25.37 32.81 -16.28
N PRO A 135 -26.46 32.03 -16.43
CA PRO A 135 -26.94 31.11 -15.40
C PRO A 135 -25.92 29.99 -15.09
N GLY A 136 -25.24 29.46 -16.10
CA GLY A 136 -24.21 28.42 -15.94
C GLY A 136 -22.99 28.92 -15.18
N LEU A 137 -22.52 30.12 -15.51
CA LEU A 137 -21.41 30.77 -14.80
C LEU A 137 -21.76 31.08 -13.34
N SER A 138 -23.00 31.58 -13.08
CA SER A 138 -23.46 31.80 -11.70
C SER A 138 -23.39 30.50 -10.88
N ARG A 139 -23.80 29.39 -11.44
CA ARG A 139 -23.72 28.09 -10.77
C ARG A 139 -22.27 27.65 -10.53
N LEU A 140 -21.38 27.91 -11.46
CA LEU A 140 -19.94 27.61 -11.26
C LEU A 140 -19.33 28.50 -10.17
N TYR A 141 -19.76 29.75 -10.05
CA TYR A 141 -19.35 30.64 -8.96
C TYR A 141 -19.84 30.12 -7.61
N ASP A 142 -21.10 29.67 -7.50
CA ASP A 142 -21.64 29.07 -6.28
C ASP A 142 -20.83 27.83 -5.83
N LEU A 143 -20.43 27.01 -6.78
CA LEU A 143 -19.57 25.86 -6.51
C LEU A 143 -18.17 26.25 -6.05
N LEU A 144 -17.57 27.29 -6.67
CA LEU A 144 -16.28 27.82 -6.25
C LEU A 144 -16.32 28.40 -4.84
N ASP A 145 -17.38 29.16 -4.52
CA ASP A 145 -17.52 29.84 -3.23
C ASP A 145 -17.86 28.85 -2.10
N SER A 146 -18.67 27.85 -2.39
CA SER A 146 -19.02 26.82 -1.41
C SER A 146 -17.94 25.74 -1.26
N GLY A 147 -17.08 25.55 -2.26
CA GLY A 147 -16.20 24.38 -2.36
C GLY A 147 -16.99 23.05 -2.50
N GLY A 148 -18.29 23.12 -2.77
CA GLY A 148 -19.22 21.99 -2.85
C GLY A 148 -19.08 21.17 -4.14
N TYR A 149 -17.88 20.79 -4.52
CA TYR A 149 -17.61 19.98 -5.71
C TYR A 149 -16.45 19.00 -5.48
N GLU A 150 -16.44 17.97 -6.29
CA GLU A 150 -15.35 17.00 -6.39
C GLU A 150 -14.83 16.94 -7.83
N ALA A 151 -13.53 16.70 -7.98
CA ALA A 151 -12.91 16.37 -9.24
C ALA A 151 -12.38 14.93 -9.17
N ALA A 152 -13.08 13.99 -9.78
CA ALA A 152 -12.59 12.61 -9.92
C ALA A 152 -11.55 12.53 -11.04
N VAL A 153 -11.68 13.39 -12.06
CA VAL A 153 -10.74 13.55 -13.17
C VAL A 153 -10.38 15.04 -13.28
N PRO A 154 -9.14 15.37 -13.67
CA PRO A 154 -8.71 16.76 -13.73
C PRO A 154 -9.57 17.65 -14.66
N GLU A 155 -10.14 17.07 -15.71
CA GLU A 155 -10.97 17.74 -16.68
C GLU A 155 -12.23 18.37 -16.05
N GLU A 156 -12.78 17.74 -15.00
CA GLU A 156 -13.95 18.28 -14.27
C GLU A 156 -13.69 19.61 -13.55
N ALA A 157 -12.43 20.00 -13.41
CA ALA A 157 -12.05 21.29 -12.84
C ALA A 157 -11.81 22.39 -13.92
N ALA A 158 -11.86 22.04 -15.21
CA ALA A 158 -11.51 22.99 -16.26
C ALA A 158 -12.50 24.15 -16.38
N LEU A 159 -13.83 23.87 -16.39
CA LEU A 159 -14.86 24.92 -16.42
C LEU A 159 -14.92 25.77 -15.14
N LEU A 160 -14.60 25.18 -13.98
CA LEU A 160 -14.41 25.95 -12.75
C LEU A 160 -13.23 26.91 -12.87
N THR A 161 -12.18 26.52 -13.59
CA THR A 161 -11.04 27.39 -13.84
C THR A 161 -11.44 28.54 -14.78
N VAL A 162 -12.21 28.28 -15.85
CA VAL A 162 -12.77 29.32 -16.72
C VAL A 162 -13.59 30.33 -15.92
N ALA A 163 -14.51 29.85 -15.09
CA ALA A 163 -15.34 30.71 -14.23
C ALA A 163 -14.49 31.54 -13.25
N TRP A 164 -13.48 30.94 -12.64
CA TRP A 164 -12.59 31.67 -11.75
C TRP A 164 -11.81 32.79 -12.47
N LEU A 165 -11.22 32.50 -13.67
CA LEU A 165 -10.52 33.48 -14.49
C LEU A 165 -11.44 34.66 -14.88
N ALA A 166 -12.67 34.34 -15.32
CA ALA A 166 -13.65 35.36 -15.64
C ALA A 166 -13.97 36.27 -14.44
N ARG A 167 -14.16 35.69 -13.27
CA ARG A 167 -14.42 36.40 -12.00
C ARG A 167 -13.20 37.23 -11.54
N ALA A 168 -11.99 36.73 -11.78
CA ALA A 168 -10.75 37.45 -11.46
C ALA A 168 -10.45 38.61 -12.43
N GLY A 169 -11.28 38.82 -13.46
CA GLY A 169 -11.08 39.89 -14.47
C GLY A 169 -10.14 39.48 -15.62
N ASP A 170 -9.67 38.23 -15.65
CA ASP A 170 -8.85 37.70 -16.76
C ASP A 170 -9.75 37.05 -17.83
N ALA A 171 -10.53 37.89 -18.50
CA ALA A 171 -11.42 37.46 -19.57
C ALA A 171 -10.65 36.87 -20.77
N ALA A 172 -9.45 37.41 -21.04
CA ALA A 172 -8.62 36.89 -22.13
C ALA A 172 -8.13 35.47 -21.86
N GLY A 173 -7.62 35.20 -20.66
CA GLY A 173 -7.21 33.85 -20.25
C GLY A 173 -8.38 32.86 -20.20
N ALA A 174 -9.57 33.33 -19.77
CA ALA A 174 -10.78 32.51 -19.78
C ALA A 174 -11.19 32.10 -21.19
N LEU A 175 -11.19 33.02 -22.16
CA LEU A 175 -11.53 32.74 -23.56
C LEU A 175 -10.49 31.84 -24.22
N GLU A 176 -9.19 32.12 -24.04
CA GLU A 176 -8.12 31.24 -24.55
C GLU A 176 -8.27 29.80 -24.02
N LEU A 177 -8.65 29.64 -22.75
CA LEU A 177 -8.90 28.35 -22.18
C LEU A 177 -10.13 27.67 -22.80
N VAL A 178 -11.25 28.41 -23.04
CA VAL A 178 -12.43 27.89 -23.69
C VAL A 178 -12.10 27.38 -25.09
N ASP A 179 -11.32 28.14 -25.87
CA ASP A 179 -10.89 27.73 -27.22
C ASP A 179 -10.10 26.41 -27.20
N VAL A 180 -9.30 26.18 -26.16
CA VAL A 180 -8.55 24.93 -25.97
C VAL A 180 -9.46 23.75 -25.62
N LEU A 181 -10.55 24.00 -24.85
CA LEU A 181 -11.45 22.96 -24.36
C LEU A 181 -12.55 22.60 -25.40
N GLU A 182 -13.01 23.55 -26.18
CA GLU A 182 -14.13 23.43 -27.12
C GLU A 182 -14.02 22.19 -28.05
N PRO A 183 -12.89 21.86 -28.67
CA PRO A 183 -12.76 20.69 -29.53
C PRO A 183 -13.04 19.35 -28.83
N PHE A 184 -13.09 19.34 -27.52
CA PHE A 184 -13.30 18.17 -26.68
C PHE A 184 -14.64 18.19 -25.93
N ALA A 185 -15.46 19.24 -26.12
CA ALA A 185 -16.68 19.49 -25.36
C ALA A 185 -17.68 18.33 -25.42
N ASP A 186 -17.82 17.68 -26.58
CA ASP A 186 -18.74 16.56 -26.76
C ASP A 186 -18.22 15.24 -26.15
N ARG A 187 -16.93 15.13 -25.88
CA ARG A 187 -16.31 13.86 -25.49
C ARG A 187 -15.91 13.82 -24.02
N LEU A 188 -15.33 14.92 -23.51
CA LEU A 188 -14.74 14.96 -22.18
C LEU A 188 -15.71 15.50 -21.14
N ARG A 189 -15.58 14.99 -19.91
CA ARG A 189 -16.32 15.50 -18.75
C ARG A 189 -15.69 16.79 -18.22
N PHE A 190 -16.26 17.91 -18.59
CA PHE A 190 -15.89 19.22 -18.05
C PHE A 190 -16.86 19.71 -16.97
N THR A 191 -18.04 19.13 -16.89
CA THR A 191 -19.03 19.46 -15.86
C THR A 191 -18.51 19.06 -14.48
N PRO A 192 -18.36 19.99 -13.52
CA PRO A 192 -17.91 19.64 -12.17
C PRO A 192 -18.96 18.76 -11.47
N ARG A 193 -18.50 17.80 -10.69
CA ARG A 193 -19.35 16.93 -9.88
C ARG A 193 -19.74 17.66 -8.60
N PRO A 194 -21.04 17.93 -8.34
CA PRO A 194 -21.47 18.49 -7.08
C PRO A 194 -21.14 17.55 -5.91
N SER A 195 -20.71 18.11 -4.79
CA SER A 195 -20.53 17.40 -3.53
C SER A 195 -21.31 18.11 -2.43
N ALA A 196 -22.03 17.35 -1.62
CA ALA A 196 -22.70 17.88 -0.43
C ALA A 196 -21.74 18.10 0.75
N LEU A 197 -20.48 17.68 0.59
CA LEU A 197 -19.47 17.75 1.63
C LEU A 197 -18.72 19.07 1.53
N PRO A 198 -18.37 19.69 2.69
CA PRO A 198 -17.43 20.80 2.69
C PRO A 198 -16.10 20.34 2.07
N ALA A 199 -15.40 21.29 1.45
CA ALA A 199 -14.03 21.01 0.98
C ALA A 199 -13.24 20.39 2.13
N PRO A 200 -12.52 19.28 1.88
CA PRO A 200 -11.72 18.65 2.93
C PRO A 200 -10.69 19.65 3.46
N ASP A 201 -10.51 19.66 4.80
CA ASP A 201 -9.48 20.47 5.42
C ASP A 201 -8.14 20.28 4.68
N ALA A 202 -7.60 21.39 4.22
CA ALA A 202 -6.41 21.40 3.37
C ALA A 202 -5.17 20.77 4.05
N GLU A 203 -5.11 20.83 5.37
CA GLU A 203 -3.98 20.26 6.15
C GLU A 203 -4.22 18.86 6.66
N ALA A 204 -5.47 18.40 6.72
CA ALA A 204 -5.81 17.06 7.17
C ALA A 204 -5.65 16.05 6.02
N VAL A 205 -4.90 15.00 6.30
CA VAL A 205 -4.77 13.84 5.42
C VAL A 205 -5.46 12.63 6.06
N HIS A 206 -5.92 11.68 5.26
CA HIS A 206 -6.50 10.44 5.75
C HIS A 206 -5.95 9.23 5.00
N ARG A 207 -5.75 8.14 5.69
CA ARG A 207 -5.24 6.90 5.08
C ARG A 207 -6.32 6.16 4.30
N ARG A 208 -7.54 6.18 4.82
CA ARG A 208 -8.74 5.57 4.23
C ARG A 208 -9.93 6.45 4.44
N THR A 209 -10.92 6.30 3.58
CA THR A 209 -12.21 6.94 3.74
C THR A 209 -13.09 6.16 4.72
N VAL A 210 -14.16 6.79 5.19
CA VAL A 210 -15.21 6.11 5.96
C VAL A 210 -15.83 5.00 5.11
N GLY A 211 -16.06 5.22 3.80
CA GLY A 211 -16.57 4.22 2.86
C GLY A 211 -15.66 2.99 2.72
N ASP A 212 -14.34 3.17 2.76
CA ASP A 212 -13.39 2.05 2.79
C ASP A 212 -13.51 1.23 4.07
N ALA A 213 -13.71 1.89 5.22
CA ALA A 213 -13.94 1.21 6.49
C ALA A 213 -15.28 0.46 6.47
N VAL A 214 -16.34 1.08 5.96
CA VAL A 214 -17.65 0.44 5.77
C VAL A 214 -17.53 -0.78 4.87
N THR A 215 -16.88 -0.68 3.72
CA THR A 215 -16.67 -1.80 2.79
C THR A 215 -15.92 -2.95 3.46
N THR A 216 -14.86 -2.62 4.20
CA THR A 216 -14.05 -3.62 4.92
C THR A 216 -14.85 -4.34 6.01
N LEU A 217 -15.68 -3.61 6.76
CA LEU A 217 -16.50 -4.18 7.83
C LEU A 217 -17.68 -4.98 7.28
N THR A 218 -18.32 -4.51 6.20
CA THR A 218 -19.43 -5.20 5.51
C THR A 218 -18.99 -6.54 4.93
N GLY A 219 -17.75 -6.62 4.43
CA GLY A 219 -17.15 -7.86 3.94
C GLY A 219 -16.90 -8.91 5.03
N ARG A 220 -16.99 -8.57 6.32
CA ARG A 220 -16.81 -9.51 7.43
C ARG A 220 -18.01 -10.41 7.58
N ARG A 221 -17.80 -11.69 7.35
CA ARG A 221 -18.81 -12.72 7.56
C ARG A 221 -18.74 -13.25 8.99
N PRO A 222 -19.87 -13.80 9.54
CA PRO A 222 -19.84 -14.54 10.79
C PRO A 222 -18.80 -15.66 10.72
N ASN A 223 -18.04 -15.83 11.80
CA ASN A 223 -17.06 -16.91 11.86
C ASN A 223 -17.78 -18.26 12.07
N ALA A 224 -17.77 -19.13 11.05
CA ALA A 224 -18.45 -20.41 11.09
C ALA A 224 -18.04 -21.28 12.29
N ALA A 225 -16.78 -21.22 12.73
CA ALA A 225 -16.31 -21.98 13.90
C ALA A 225 -16.91 -21.42 15.22
N VAL A 226 -17.03 -20.10 15.35
CA VAL A 226 -17.67 -19.46 16.52
C VAL A 226 -19.16 -19.79 16.56
N GLU A 227 -19.84 -19.72 15.43
CA GLU A 227 -21.27 -20.05 15.32
C GLU A 227 -21.51 -21.55 15.60
N ALA A 228 -20.65 -22.43 15.09
CA ALA A 228 -20.71 -23.85 15.41
C ALA A 228 -20.46 -24.12 16.91
N GLN A 229 -19.52 -23.39 17.52
CA GLN A 229 -19.26 -23.52 18.97
C GLN A 229 -20.44 -22.99 19.79
N ARG A 230 -21.06 -21.88 19.39
CA ARG A 230 -22.26 -21.33 20.04
C ARG A 230 -23.40 -22.34 19.98
N GLU A 231 -23.68 -22.91 18.80
CA GLU A 231 -24.68 -23.97 18.62
C GLU A 231 -24.35 -25.22 19.48
N ALA A 232 -23.09 -25.61 19.56
CA ALA A 232 -22.67 -26.73 20.42
C ALA A 232 -22.99 -26.48 21.90
N LEU A 233 -22.75 -25.27 22.38
CA LEU A 233 -22.95 -24.91 23.80
C LEU A 233 -24.43 -24.69 24.14
N THR A 234 -25.23 -24.19 23.23
CA THR A 234 -26.64 -23.83 23.48
C THR A 234 -27.61 -24.95 23.15
N VAL A 235 -27.29 -25.83 22.24
CA VAL A 235 -28.17 -26.90 21.75
C VAL A 235 -27.62 -28.28 22.08
N TRP A 236 -26.45 -28.61 21.57
CA TRP A 236 -25.93 -29.96 21.59
C TRP A 236 -25.42 -30.44 22.95
N GLN A 237 -24.81 -29.55 23.72
CA GLN A 237 -24.37 -29.94 25.08
C GLN A 237 -25.52 -30.08 26.06
N PRO A 238 -26.53 -29.20 26.10
CA PRO A 238 -27.76 -29.44 26.92
C PRO A 238 -28.49 -30.73 26.50
N PHE A 239 -28.61 -31.01 25.23
CA PHE A 239 -29.17 -32.24 24.76
C PHE A 239 -28.34 -33.48 25.18
N GLY A 240 -27.01 -33.37 25.10
CA GLY A 240 -26.11 -34.40 25.58
C GLY A 240 -26.22 -34.67 27.09
N ASP A 241 -26.56 -33.63 27.89
CA ASP A 241 -26.81 -33.81 29.30
C ASP A 241 -28.13 -34.54 29.57
N GLN A 242 -29.16 -34.30 28.75
CA GLN A 242 -30.42 -35.07 28.83
C GLN A 242 -30.18 -36.52 28.54
N LEU A 243 -29.42 -36.86 27.49
CA LEU A 243 -29.03 -38.24 27.19
C LEU A 243 -28.18 -38.87 28.32
N LEU A 244 -27.26 -38.13 28.88
CA LEU A 244 -26.43 -38.57 29.97
C LEU A 244 -27.27 -38.84 31.25
N ALA A 245 -28.19 -37.93 31.60
CA ALA A 245 -29.11 -38.11 32.69
C ALA A 245 -29.95 -39.40 32.51
N HIS A 246 -30.54 -39.60 31.33
CA HIS A 246 -31.34 -40.77 30.99
C HIS A 246 -30.54 -42.05 31.14
N TRP A 247 -29.29 -42.15 30.67
CA TRP A 247 -28.43 -43.29 30.88
C TRP A 247 -28.08 -43.54 32.33
N LEU A 248 -27.88 -42.47 33.15
CA LEU A 248 -27.53 -42.58 34.56
C LEU A 248 -28.67 -43.18 35.40
N GLU A 249 -29.93 -43.17 34.97
CA GLU A 249 -31.06 -43.85 35.62
C GLU A 249 -30.87 -45.37 35.63
N THR A 250 -30.18 -45.97 34.67
CA THR A 250 -29.83 -47.39 34.58
C THR A 250 -28.54 -47.73 35.33
N ALA A 251 -27.90 -46.75 36.01
CA ALA A 251 -26.61 -46.97 36.61
C ALA A 251 -26.71 -47.50 38.06
N GLU A 252 -25.88 -48.50 38.39
CA GLU A 252 -25.61 -48.97 39.73
C GLU A 252 -24.10 -49.03 39.94
N ALA A 253 -23.63 -48.64 41.10
CA ALA A 253 -22.20 -48.48 41.38
C ALA A 253 -21.38 -47.70 40.31
N GLY A 254 -22.02 -46.73 39.65
CA GLY A 254 -21.39 -45.90 38.59
C GLY A 254 -21.31 -46.56 37.18
N ARG A 255 -21.84 -47.75 37.01
CA ARG A 255 -21.86 -48.47 35.74
C ARG A 255 -23.27 -48.52 35.15
N VAL A 256 -23.51 -48.04 33.93
CA VAL A 256 -24.81 -48.01 33.29
C VAL A 256 -25.19 -49.43 32.78
N LEU A 257 -26.50 -49.66 32.66
CA LEU A 257 -27.10 -50.97 32.33
C LEU A 257 -26.76 -52.08 33.36
N GLU A 258 -26.58 -51.74 34.63
CA GLU A 258 -26.62 -52.70 35.71
C GLU A 258 -28.06 -52.82 36.20
N ARG A 259 -28.94 -51.81 36.04
CA ARG A 259 -30.38 -51.90 36.17
C ARG A 259 -31.05 -52.13 34.84
N THR A 260 -31.95 -53.09 34.76
CA THR A 260 -32.70 -53.33 33.51
C THR A 260 -33.67 -52.19 33.25
N PRO A 261 -33.63 -51.57 32.03
CA PRO A 261 -34.56 -50.53 31.64
C PRO A 261 -36.01 -51.07 31.66
N ASP A 262 -36.92 -50.27 32.20
CA ASP A 262 -38.36 -50.49 32.13
C ASP A 262 -38.99 -49.91 30.87
N SER A 263 -40.32 -50.15 30.65
CA SER A 263 -41.05 -49.62 29.53
C SER A 263 -41.09 -48.07 29.52
N ALA A 264 -41.23 -47.45 30.68
CA ALA A 264 -41.25 -46.01 30.81
C ALA A 264 -39.89 -45.35 30.41
N TRP A 265 -38.77 -46.01 30.79
CA TRP A 265 -37.44 -45.57 30.36
C TRP A 265 -37.29 -45.70 28.84
N THR A 266 -37.76 -46.82 28.26
CA THR A 266 -37.73 -47.06 26.81
C THR A 266 -38.54 -46.01 26.02
N GLU A 267 -39.75 -45.65 26.49
CA GLU A 267 -40.59 -44.63 25.89
C GLU A 267 -39.93 -43.25 25.93
N ARG A 268 -39.37 -42.86 27.10
CA ARG A 268 -38.59 -41.59 27.19
C ARG A 268 -37.38 -41.60 26.29
N GLY A 269 -36.69 -42.73 26.13
CA GLY A 269 -35.59 -42.91 25.21
C GLY A 269 -35.99 -42.67 23.75
N ALA A 270 -37.16 -43.19 23.33
CA ALA A 270 -37.72 -42.99 22.01
C ALA A 270 -38.07 -41.51 21.76
N VAL A 271 -38.57 -40.78 22.77
CA VAL A 271 -38.80 -39.33 22.68
C VAL A 271 -37.47 -38.57 22.48
N LEU A 272 -36.42 -38.92 23.21
CA LEU A 272 -35.10 -38.29 23.04
C LEU A 272 -34.50 -38.55 21.65
N LEU A 273 -34.71 -39.72 21.07
CA LEU A 273 -34.26 -40.02 19.70
C LEU A 273 -34.98 -39.14 18.66
N ARG A 274 -36.32 -39.02 18.75
CA ARG A 274 -37.06 -38.11 17.87
C ARG A 274 -36.60 -36.65 18.02
N ARG A 275 -36.40 -36.19 19.24
CA ARG A 275 -35.88 -34.87 19.50
C ARG A 275 -34.48 -34.63 18.92
N TYR A 276 -33.64 -35.66 18.90
CA TYR A 276 -32.34 -35.58 18.22
C TYR A 276 -32.53 -35.30 16.72
N GLU A 277 -33.42 -36.03 16.05
CA GLU A 277 -33.65 -35.82 14.59
C GLU A 277 -34.20 -34.40 14.30
N GLU A 278 -35.11 -33.91 15.14
CA GLU A 278 -35.60 -32.50 15.04
C GLU A 278 -34.47 -31.50 15.20
N LEU A 279 -33.62 -31.65 16.23
CA LEU A 279 -32.49 -30.78 16.46
C LEU A 279 -31.45 -30.88 15.34
N ALA A 280 -31.19 -32.07 14.83
CA ALA A 280 -30.24 -32.29 13.75
C ALA A 280 -30.72 -31.70 12.41
N ALA A 281 -32.01 -31.64 12.19
CA ALA A 281 -32.59 -30.93 11.03
C ALA A 281 -32.52 -29.41 11.17
N ALA A 282 -32.76 -28.87 12.37
CA ALA A 282 -32.79 -27.44 12.63
C ALA A 282 -31.37 -26.80 12.85
N HIS A 283 -30.42 -27.59 13.36
CA HIS A 283 -29.09 -27.10 13.79
C HIS A 283 -28.00 -27.87 13.07
N THR A 284 -27.50 -27.26 11.97
CA THR A 284 -26.56 -27.93 11.06
C THR A 284 -25.13 -27.40 11.13
N ARG A 285 -24.88 -26.32 11.88
CA ARG A 285 -23.55 -25.64 11.94
C ARG A 285 -22.52 -26.48 12.70
N CYS A 286 -22.91 -27.08 13.85
CA CYS A 286 -22.04 -27.95 14.63
C CYS A 286 -22.34 -29.43 14.28
N THR A 287 -21.43 -30.07 13.57
CA THR A 287 -21.56 -31.50 13.23
C THR A 287 -20.78 -32.43 14.17
N LYS A 288 -20.01 -31.88 15.13
CA LYS A 288 -19.21 -32.66 16.08
C LYS A 288 -20.04 -33.57 16.99
N HIS A 289 -21.33 -33.25 17.21
CA HIS A 289 -22.25 -34.11 17.95
C HIS A 289 -22.44 -35.48 17.33
N ARG A 290 -22.15 -35.62 16.03
CA ARG A 290 -22.16 -36.89 15.29
C ARG A 290 -20.85 -37.68 15.47
N ASP A 291 -19.78 -37.04 15.93
CA ASP A 291 -18.47 -37.66 16.11
C ASP A 291 -18.44 -38.50 17.40
N PRO A 292 -18.02 -39.80 17.34
CA PRO A 292 -17.81 -40.62 18.51
C PRO A 292 -16.93 -40.02 19.59
N LYS A 293 -15.94 -39.16 19.23
CA LYS A 293 -15.07 -38.42 20.17
C LYS A 293 -15.85 -37.49 21.09
N GLU A 294 -16.98 -36.96 20.66
CA GLU A 294 -17.86 -36.14 21.49
C GLU A 294 -18.78 -36.99 22.39
N ASN A 295 -18.75 -38.31 22.27
CA ASN A 295 -19.50 -39.28 23.01
C ASN A 295 -21.04 -39.27 22.77
N LEU A 296 -21.62 -38.21 22.27
CA LEU A 296 -23.07 -38.09 22.05
C LEU A 296 -23.55 -39.11 21.02
N GLY A 297 -22.81 -39.33 19.94
CA GLY A 297 -23.12 -40.37 18.93
C GLY A 297 -23.10 -41.76 19.50
N ILE A 298 -22.24 -42.04 20.51
CA ILE A 298 -22.18 -43.34 21.21
C ILE A 298 -23.41 -43.51 22.07
N LEU A 299 -23.78 -42.49 22.90
CA LEU A 299 -24.98 -42.58 23.74
C LEU A 299 -26.25 -42.73 22.93
N ARG A 300 -26.39 -41.94 21.84
CA ARG A 300 -27.55 -42.02 20.94
C ARG A 300 -27.65 -43.40 20.24
N GLY A 301 -26.52 -43.84 19.67
CA GLY A 301 -26.49 -45.13 18.94
C GLY A 301 -26.83 -46.32 19.85
N ALA A 302 -26.32 -46.33 21.08
CA ALA A 302 -26.69 -47.31 22.07
C ALA A 302 -28.19 -47.22 22.46
N LEU A 303 -28.71 -45.98 22.64
CA LEU A 303 -30.13 -45.77 23.00
C LEU A 303 -31.07 -46.25 21.88
N ALA A 304 -30.72 -46.07 20.62
CA ALA A 304 -31.50 -46.55 19.48
C ALA A 304 -31.64 -48.11 19.49
N GLU A 305 -30.57 -48.80 19.82
CA GLU A 305 -30.63 -50.27 19.95
C GLU A 305 -31.46 -50.73 21.16
N THR A 306 -31.21 -50.14 22.33
CA THR A 306 -31.89 -50.49 23.58
C THR A 306 -33.40 -50.16 23.51
N ALA A 307 -33.77 -49.01 22.94
CA ALA A 307 -35.16 -48.63 22.78
C ALA A 307 -35.92 -49.48 21.74
N ALA A 308 -35.19 -50.10 20.82
CA ALA A 308 -35.74 -51.10 19.89
C ALA A 308 -35.79 -52.54 20.46
N GLY A 309 -35.52 -52.71 21.77
CA GLY A 309 -35.50 -54.01 22.44
C GLY A 309 -34.34 -54.94 22.10
N ARG A 310 -33.32 -54.40 21.43
CA ARG A 310 -32.10 -55.12 21.07
C ARG A 310 -31.05 -55.05 22.17
N PRO A 311 -30.51 -56.17 22.67
CA PRO A 311 -29.45 -56.14 23.67
C PRO A 311 -28.16 -55.60 23.10
N LEU A 312 -27.42 -54.81 23.88
CA LEU A 312 -26.11 -54.30 23.50
C LEU A 312 -25.05 -55.41 23.67
N ASP A 313 -24.30 -55.68 22.62
CA ASP A 313 -23.13 -56.57 22.68
C ASP A 313 -21.97 -55.90 23.47
N ALA A 314 -20.97 -56.69 23.81
CA ALA A 314 -19.80 -56.22 24.56
C ALA A 314 -19.03 -55.08 23.82
N ARG A 315 -19.06 -55.08 22.46
CA ARG A 315 -18.40 -54.07 21.63
C ARG A 315 -19.09 -52.70 21.71
N ARG A 316 -20.38 -52.65 21.99
CA ARG A 316 -21.16 -51.40 22.17
C ARG A 316 -21.29 -51.00 23.63
N LEU A 317 -21.41 -51.97 24.55
CA LEU A 317 -21.56 -51.73 25.97
C LEU A 317 -20.29 -51.10 26.57
N GLY A 318 -19.09 -51.57 26.20
CA GLY A 318 -17.82 -51.02 26.67
C GLY A 318 -17.64 -49.53 26.33
N PRO A 319 -17.75 -49.15 25.04
CA PRO A 319 -17.73 -47.73 24.64
C PRO A 319 -18.80 -46.89 25.30
N LEU A 320 -20.03 -47.36 25.47
CA LEU A 320 -21.10 -46.63 26.18
C LEU A 320 -20.71 -46.32 27.61
N ARG A 321 -20.27 -47.35 28.37
CA ARG A 321 -19.80 -47.17 29.77
C ARG A 321 -18.63 -46.20 29.86
N HIS A 322 -17.67 -46.29 28.97
CA HIS A 322 -16.55 -45.38 28.88
C HIS A 322 -17.00 -43.91 28.55
N ALA A 323 -17.92 -43.76 27.60
CA ALA A 323 -18.47 -42.49 27.20
C ALA A 323 -19.19 -41.78 28.35
N VAL A 324 -20.08 -42.50 29.07
CA VAL A 324 -20.79 -41.97 30.24
C VAL A 324 -19.81 -41.60 31.34
N ALA A 325 -18.86 -42.47 31.69
CA ALA A 325 -17.84 -42.16 32.70
C ALA A 325 -16.97 -40.99 32.32
N SER A 326 -16.60 -40.87 31.05
CA SER A 326 -15.83 -39.73 30.50
C SER A 326 -16.63 -38.42 30.58
N MET A 327 -17.90 -38.41 30.23
CA MET A 327 -18.76 -37.22 30.32
C MET A 327 -18.94 -36.76 31.77
N VAL A 328 -19.23 -37.72 32.70
CA VAL A 328 -19.35 -37.42 34.15
C VAL A 328 -18.05 -36.83 34.69
N ARG A 329 -16.90 -37.38 34.35
CA ARG A 329 -15.60 -36.84 34.78
C ARG A 329 -15.37 -35.41 34.29
N ARG A 330 -15.69 -35.14 33.03
CA ARG A 330 -15.45 -33.82 32.39
C ARG A 330 -16.46 -32.77 32.82
N ARG A 331 -17.72 -33.11 32.91
CA ARG A 331 -18.82 -32.16 33.03
C ARG A 331 -19.52 -32.18 34.40
N GLY A 332 -19.30 -33.20 35.19
CA GLY A 332 -20.11 -33.53 36.38
C GLY A 332 -21.37 -34.35 36.01
N ARG A 333 -22.07 -34.85 37.00
CA ARG A 333 -23.41 -35.45 36.83
C ARG A 333 -24.41 -34.32 36.57
N PRO A 334 -25.36 -34.45 35.62
CA PRO A 334 -26.42 -33.45 35.46
C PRO A 334 -27.10 -33.16 36.80
N GLY A 335 -27.21 -31.87 37.13
CA GLY A 335 -27.76 -31.38 38.41
C GLY A 335 -26.74 -31.26 39.59
N SER A 336 -25.50 -31.71 39.42
CA SER A 336 -24.47 -31.45 40.45
C SER A 336 -23.92 -30.02 40.41
N ASP A 337 -23.33 -29.52 41.51
CA ASP A 337 -22.75 -28.18 41.62
C ASP A 337 -21.72 -27.91 40.49
N ARG A 338 -20.85 -28.89 40.28
CA ARG A 338 -19.84 -28.81 39.19
C ARG A 338 -20.46 -28.65 37.82
N HIS A 339 -21.58 -29.37 37.58
CA HIS A 339 -22.28 -29.26 36.28
C HIS A 339 -22.97 -27.90 36.16
N THR A 340 -23.61 -27.44 37.20
CA THR A 340 -24.29 -26.13 37.29
C THR A 340 -23.30 -25.00 37.05
N GLU A 341 -22.14 -25.02 37.72
CA GLU A 341 -21.07 -24.05 37.51
C GLU A 341 -20.53 -24.06 36.09
N LEU A 342 -20.32 -25.22 35.48
CA LEU A 342 -19.91 -25.33 34.10
C LEU A 342 -20.94 -24.72 33.16
N ARG A 343 -22.24 -24.99 33.36
CA ARG A 343 -23.32 -24.43 32.51
C ARG A 343 -23.46 -22.94 32.67
N THR A 344 -23.29 -22.42 33.86
CA THR A 344 -23.30 -20.98 34.13
C THR A 344 -22.15 -20.29 33.39
N ARG A 345 -20.93 -20.82 33.47
CA ARG A 345 -19.78 -20.29 32.70
C ARG A 345 -20.01 -20.32 31.17
N GLN A 346 -20.59 -21.41 30.68
CA GLN A 346 -20.91 -21.56 29.25
C GLN A 346 -22.02 -20.58 28.80
N ALA A 347 -23.02 -20.36 29.63
CA ALA A 347 -24.06 -19.37 29.38
C ALA A 347 -23.50 -17.93 29.27
N VAL A 348 -22.58 -17.56 30.18
CA VAL A 348 -21.87 -16.29 30.11
C VAL A 348 -21.07 -16.15 28.81
N GLN A 349 -20.34 -17.21 28.44
CA GLN A 349 -19.57 -17.22 27.20
C GLN A 349 -20.44 -17.09 25.95
N THR A 350 -21.58 -17.77 25.89
CA THR A 350 -22.48 -17.70 24.73
C THR A 350 -23.28 -16.40 24.66
N ALA A 351 -23.43 -15.71 25.78
CA ALA A 351 -24.08 -14.39 25.85
C ALA A 351 -23.20 -13.25 25.34
N GLN A 352 -21.89 -13.46 25.19
CA GLN A 352 -21.00 -12.45 24.65
C GLN A 352 -21.26 -12.24 23.14
N PRO A 353 -21.29 -10.98 22.66
CA PRO A 353 -21.47 -10.70 21.25
C PRO A 353 -20.27 -11.20 20.41
N SER A 354 -20.53 -11.64 19.21
CA SER A 354 -19.47 -11.99 18.28
C SER A 354 -18.80 -10.74 17.70
N HIS A 355 -17.60 -10.91 17.14
CA HIS A 355 -16.96 -9.82 16.41
C HIS A 355 -17.78 -9.33 15.21
N HIS A 356 -18.60 -10.21 14.63
CA HIS A 356 -19.53 -9.82 13.56
C HIS A 356 -20.62 -8.87 14.11
N ASP A 357 -21.23 -9.21 15.26
CA ASP A 357 -22.28 -8.38 15.88
C ASP A 357 -21.76 -6.98 16.21
N LEU A 358 -20.53 -6.91 16.74
CA LEU A 358 -19.87 -5.63 17.05
C LEU A 358 -19.45 -4.87 15.78
N ALA A 359 -19.10 -5.56 14.68
CA ALA A 359 -18.86 -4.90 13.40
C ALA A 359 -20.17 -4.30 12.84
N GLN A 360 -21.31 -4.98 12.98
CA GLN A 360 -22.61 -4.44 12.57
C GLN A 360 -22.99 -3.19 13.40
N LEU A 361 -22.67 -3.17 14.68
CA LEU A 361 -22.87 -1.96 15.51
C LEU A 361 -22.04 -0.79 14.96
N VAL A 362 -20.76 -1.03 14.72
CA VAL A 362 -19.85 0.02 14.21
C VAL A 362 -20.26 0.48 12.80
N LEU A 363 -20.77 -0.42 11.94
CA LEU A 363 -21.34 -0.05 10.64
C LEU A 363 -22.50 0.93 10.78
N ARG A 364 -23.40 0.74 11.77
CA ARG A 364 -24.46 1.71 12.05
C ARG A 364 -23.91 3.08 12.48
N ARG A 365 -22.87 3.11 13.32
CA ARG A 365 -22.20 4.36 13.72
C ARG A 365 -21.56 5.08 12.53
N LEU A 366 -21.03 4.33 11.55
CA LEU A 366 -20.41 4.87 10.34
C LEU A 366 -21.41 5.35 9.29
N SER A 367 -22.64 4.81 9.28
CA SER A 367 -23.62 5.08 8.21
C SER A 367 -24.10 6.54 8.16
N GLY A 368 -24.01 7.28 9.26
CA GLY A 368 -24.38 8.69 9.34
C GLY A 368 -23.26 9.66 8.98
N LEU A 369 -22.07 9.16 8.58
CA LEU A 369 -20.91 9.98 8.28
C LEU A 369 -20.66 10.10 6.77
N PRO A 370 -20.00 11.18 6.33
CA PRO A 370 -19.50 11.30 4.96
C PRO A 370 -18.64 10.10 4.57
N GLN A 371 -18.94 9.47 3.44
CA GLN A 371 -18.30 8.21 3.03
C GLN A 371 -17.00 8.43 2.26
N GLU A 372 -16.79 9.61 1.68
CA GLU A 372 -15.70 9.95 0.76
C GLU A 372 -14.45 10.47 1.47
N THR A 373 -14.58 10.83 2.76
CA THR A 373 -13.48 11.39 3.55
C THR A 373 -13.17 10.55 4.79
N GLY A 374 -12.11 10.90 5.50
CA GLY A 374 -11.86 10.43 6.87
C GLY A 374 -12.60 11.27 7.90
N VAL A 375 -12.48 10.91 9.17
CA VAL A 375 -13.06 11.62 10.31
C VAL A 375 -11.95 12.15 11.23
N ALA A 376 -12.15 13.33 11.80
CA ALA A 376 -11.18 13.94 12.71
C ALA A 376 -11.15 13.24 14.09
N ASP A 377 -12.30 12.76 14.57
CA ASP A 377 -12.39 12.03 15.83
C ASP A 377 -13.06 10.66 15.62
N VAL A 378 -12.30 9.60 15.85
CA VAL A 378 -12.77 8.22 15.77
C VAL A 378 -13.26 7.68 17.12
N SER A 379 -13.05 8.42 18.22
CA SER A 379 -13.35 7.95 19.57
C SER A 379 -14.81 7.54 19.79
N PRO A 380 -15.81 8.29 19.28
CA PRO A 380 -17.20 7.88 19.41
C PRO A 380 -17.53 6.60 18.62
N LEU A 381 -16.82 6.37 17.50
CA LEU A 381 -17.06 5.24 16.61
C LEU A 381 -16.55 3.92 17.19
N VAL A 382 -15.49 3.98 18.00
CA VAL A 382 -14.85 2.81 18.64
C VAL A 382 -15.15 2.72 20.14
N ALA A 383 -15.99 3.60 20.66
CA ALA A 383 -16.42 3.57 22.06
C ALA A 383 -17.12 2.25 22.41
N ASP A 384 -17.08 1.88 23.68
CA ASP A 384 -17.80 0.72 24.20
C ASP A 384 -19.31 0.84 23.93
N VAL A 385 -20.00 -0.29 23.87
CA VAL A 385 -21.45 -0.33 23.63
C VAL A 385 -22.18 0.52 24.65
N SER A 386 -22.91 1.54 24.21
CA SER A 386 -23.71 2.40 25.08
C SER A 386 -24.99 1.71 25.59
N ALA A 387 -25.57 2.24 26.66
CA ALA A 387 -26.85 1.74 27.19
C ALA A 387 -27.99 1.87 26.17
N HIS A 388 -27.98 2.93 25.36
CA HIS A 388 -28.97 3.16 24.29
C HIS A 388 -28.87 2.08 23.21
N GLU A 389 -27.66 1.84 22.67
CA GLU A 389 -27.43 0.82 21.65
C GLU A 389 -27.74 -0.60 22.15
N ALA A 390 -27.46 -0.87 23.42
CA ALA A 390 -27.85 -2.13 24.05
C ALA A 390 -29.37 -2.29 24.15
N HIS A 391 -30.12 -1.19 24.31
CA HIS A 391 -31.56 -1.18 24.31
C HIS A 391 -32.14 -1.37 22.90
N GLU A 392 -31.62 -0.63 21.90
CA GLU A 392 -32.05 -0.75 20.51
C GLU A 392 -31.81 -2.15 19.93
N ALA A 393 -30.70 -2.77 20.27
CA ALA A 393 -30.38 -4.14 19.86
C ALA A 393 -31.39 -5.17 20.40
N ARG A 394 -32.07 -4.86 21.49
CA ARG A 394 -33.15 -5.70 22.05
C ARG A 394 -34.50 -5.50 21.35
N ALA A 395 -34.72 -4.32 20.79
CA ALA A 395 -36.00 -3.91 20.18
C ALA A 395 -36.15 -4.35 18.71
N THR A 396 -35.08 -4.81 18.05
CA THR A 396 -35.10 -5.17 16.64
C THR A 396 -35.70 -6.56 16.43
N PRO A 397 -36.84 -6.70 15.68
CA PRO A 397 -37.59 -7.96 15.59
C PRO A 397 -37.02 -9.01 14.63
N ALA A 398 -35.82 -8.83 14.10
CA ALA A 398 -35.21 -9.75 13.16
C ALA A 398 -34.51 -10.92 13.86
N GLY A 399 -35.04 -12.07 13.81
CA GLY A 399 -34.63 -13.50 13.96
C GLY A 399 -33.33 -13.91 14.66
N HIS A 400 -32.40 -13.02 14.95
CA HIS A 400 -31.20 -13.24 15.74
C HIS A 400 -31.04 -12.10 16.74
N THR A 401 -31.63 -12.28 17.91
CA THR A 401 -31.47 -11.39 19.08
C THR A 401 -30.03 -11.44 19.56
N THR A 402 -29.14 -10.69 18.93
CA THR A 402 -27.79 -10.51 19.42
C THR A 402 -27.87 -9.57 20.62
N ARG A 403 -27.74 -10.09 21.83
CA ARG A 403 -27.61 -9.27 23.02
C ARG A 403 -26.27 -8.55 22.95
N LEU A 404 -26.32 -7.24 22.83
CA LEU A 404 -25.16 -6.36 22.97
C LEU A 404 -25.19 -5.79 24.39
N PRO A 405 -24.45 -6.36 25.37
CA PRO A 405 -24.40 -5.80 26.72
C PRO A 405 -23.76 -4.40 26.70
N ALA A 406 -24.34 -3.44 27.43
CA ALA A 406 -23.71 -2.14 27.62
C ALA A 406 -22.31 -2.32 28.26
N GLY A 407 -21.37 -1.47 27.86
CA GLY A 407 -19.98 -1.55 28.31
C GLY A 407 -19.15 -2.64 27.64
N THR A 408 -19.67 -3.33 26.61
CA THR A 408 -18.89 -4.27 25.82
C THR A 408 -17.88 -3.50 24.97
N PRO A 409 -16.56 -3.81 25.07
CA PRO A 409 -15.54 -3.10 24.31
C PRO A 409 -15.56 -3.50 22.83
N VAL A 410 -15.31 -2.54 21.95
CA VAL A 410 -15.10 -2.83 20.53
C VAL A 410 -13.74 -3.52 20.34
N PRO A 411 -13.68 -4.70 19.70
CA PRO A 411 -12.44 -5.46 19.51
C PRO A 411 -11.38 -4.69 18.72
N ALA A 412 -10.11 -4.87 19.07
CA ALA A 412 -8.98 -4.22 18.41
C ALA A 412 -8.99 -4.38 16.89
N ALA A 413 -9.37 -5.56 16.37
CA ALA A 413 -9.45 -5.83 14.95
C ALA A 413 -10.55 -5.03 14.20
N ILE A 414 -11.57 -4.56 14.89
CA ILE A 414 -12.60 -3.66 14.34
C ILE A 414 -12.14 -2.22 14.51
N ARG A 415 -11.64 -1.88 15.69
CA ARG A 415 -11.12 -0.56 16.04
C ARG A 415 -10.06 -0.10 15.02
N GLN A 416 -9.08 -0.94 14.71
CA GLN A 416 -8.04 -0.65 13.72
C GLN A 416 -8.56 -0.31 12.32
N VAL A 417 -9.67 -0.92 11.90
CA VAL A 417 -10.30 -0.58 10.60
C VAL A 417 -10.88 0.83 10.63
N VAL A 418 -11.55 1.19 11.71
CA VAL A 418 -12.15 2.53 11.89
C VAL A 418 -11.07 3.60 12.07
N GLU A 419 -10.08 3.32 12.91
CA GLU A 419 -8.95 4.22 13.17
C GLU A 419 -8.17 4.54 11.89
N ALA A 420 -8.14 3.64 10.92
CA ALA A 420 -7.53 3.89 9.62
C ALA A 420 -8.23 5.00 8.83
N ALA A 421 -9.50 5.32 9.12
CA ALA A 421 -10.24 6.44 8.54
C ALA A 421 -10.00 7.77 9.27
N LEU A 422 -9.07 7.85 10.22
CA LEU A 422 -8.72 9.08 10.92
C LEU A 422 -8.18 10.12 9.94
N SER A 423 -8.76 11.31 10.01
CA SER A 423 -8.33 12.51 9.27
C SER A 423 -7.59 13.43 10.21
N ALA A 424 -6.31 13.62 9.99
CA ALA A 424 -5.44 14.43 10.85
C ALA A 424 -4.17 14.85 10.08
N PRO A 425 -3.35 15.77 10.62
CA PRO A 425 -2.02 16.00 10.11
C PRO A 425 -1.20 14.71 10.06
N ILE A 426 -0.31 14.60 9.07
CA ILE A 426 0.39 13.34 8.76
C ILE A 426 1.29 12.86 9.91
N ASP A 427 1.89 13.79 10.67
CA ASP A 427 2.67 13.49 11.88
C ASP A 427 1.81 12.82 12.96
N THR A 428 0.61 13.35 13.20
CA THR A 428 -0.36 12.73 14.13
C THR A 428 -0.75 11.31 13.68
N LEU A 429 -0.92 11.07 12.37
CA LEU A 429 -1.21 9.73 11.85
C LEU A 429 -0.03 8.76 12.07
N VAL A 430 1.21 9.25 11.96
CA VAL A 430 2.42 8.46 12.25
C VAL A 430 2.53 8.18 13.75
N GLU A 431 2.37 9.18 14.61
CA GLU A 431 2.43 9.04 16.06
C GLU A 431 1.39 8.04 16.59
N ARG A 432 0.19 8.04 16.01
CA ARG A 432 -0.87 7.08 16.36
C ARG A 432 -0.67 5.69 15.74
N GLY A 433 0.42 5.45 15.00
CA GLY A 433 0.70 4.19 14.33
C GLY A 433 -0.22 3.87 13.15
N MET A 434 -0.96 4.86 12.65
CA MET A 434 -1.83 4.71 11.45
C MET A 434 -0.99 4.63 10.18
N VAL A 435 0.24 5.12 10.22
CA VAL A 435 1.24 5.04 9.15
C VAL A 435 2.40 4.17 9.63
N PRO A 436 2.35 2.83 9.44
CA PRO A 436 3.32 1.90 10.01
C PRO A 436 4.58 1.72 9.16
N SER A 437 4.63 2.24 7.93
CA SER A 437 5.75 2.05 7.02
C SER A 437 5.91 3.20 6.04
N ALA A 438 7.10 3.29 5.42
CA ALA A 438 7.39 4.30 4.41
C ALA A 438 6.54 4.12 3.13
N GLU A 439 6.12 2.91 2.82
CA GLU A 439 5.20 2.63 1.71
C GLU A 439 3.82 3.23 1.97
N VAL A 440 3.30 3.08 3.18
CA VAL A 440 2.02 3.68 3.59
C VAL A 440 2.14 5.21 3.63
N LEU A 441 3.26 5.75 4.10
CA LEU A 441 3.53 7.19 4.02
C LEU A 441 3.46 7.69 2.58
N ALA A 442 4.06 6.95 1.63
CA ALA A 442 4.03 7.29 0.21
C ALA A 442 2.62 7.36 -0.39
N GLU A 443 1.66 6.59 0.13
CA GLU A 443 0.26 6.66 -0.27
C GLU A 443 -0.43 7.97 0.16
N LEU A 444 0.01 8.56 1.27
CA LEU A 444 -0.58 9.79 1.83
C LEU A 444 0.06 11.07 1.25
N VAL A 445 1.29 10.99 0.82
CA VAL A 445 2.06 12.16 0.33
C VAL A 445 1.38 12.91 -0.81
N PRO A 446 0.70 12.27 -1.79
CA PRO A 446 -0.04 13.01 -2.82
C PRO A 446 -1.07 14.01 -2.28
N GLN A 447 -1.67 13.74 -1.13
CA GLN A 447 -2.60 14.68 -0.47
C GLN A 447 -1.83 15.92 0.03
N LEU A 448 -0.70 15.71 0.69
CA LEU A 448 0.17 16.80 1.17
C LEU A 448 0.75 17.63 0.01
N VAL A 449 1.17 16.96 -1.08
CA VAL A 449 1.67 17.62 -2.30
C VAL A 449 0.58 18.48 -2.94
N ALA A 450 -0.66 18.01 -2.98
CA ALA A 450 -1.79 18.78 -3.50
C ALA A 450 -2.01 20.06 -2.71
N VAL A 451 -1.99 19.98 -1.38
CA VAL A 451 -2.12 21.13 -0.49
C VAL A 451 -0.97 22.12 -0.67
N ALA A 452 0.27 21.64 -0.61
CA ALA A 452 1.45 22.50 -0.76
C ALA A 452 1.47 23.21 -2.12
N GLY A 453 1.09 22.51 -3.21
CA GLY A 453 0.97 23.11 -4.54
C GLY A 453 -0.13 24.17 -4.63
N ALA A 454 -1.25 23.94 -3.95
CA ALA A 454 -2.38 24.86 -3.94
C ALA A 454 -2.13 26.13 -3.10
N GLN A 455 -1.38 26.04 -2.01
CA GLN A 455 -1.09 27.19 -1.13
C GLN A 455 -0.35 28.34 -1.82
N SER A 456 0.23 28.12 -3.00
CA SER A 456 0.86 29.18 -3.79
C SER A 456 -0.14 30.14 -4.47
N TYR A 457 -1.44 29.90 -4.36
CA TYR A 457 -2.45 30.76 -4.96
C TYR A 457 -3.10 31.66 -3.90
N PRO A 458 -3.40 32.96 -4.24
CA PRO A 458 -3.83 33.94 -3.25
C PRO A 458 -5.26 33.76 -2.78
N ASP A 459 -6.14 33.29 -3.68
CA ASP A 459 -7.58 33.16 -3.49
C ASP A 459 -7.93 31.79 -2.92
N GLU A 460 -8.85 31.73 -1.95
CA GLU A 460 -9.23 30.47 -1.29
C GLU A 460 -9.96 29.50 -2.23
N ALA A 461 -10.86 30.04 -3.07
CA ALA A 461 -11.55 29.22 -4.07
C ALA A 461 -10.55 28.64 -5.07
N LEU A 462 -9.56 29.43 -5.48
CA LEU A 462 -8.49 28.96 -6.37
C LEU A 462 -7.58 27.92 -5.70
N ARG A 463 -7.25 28.11 -4.40
CA ARG A 463 -6.51 27.09 -3.63
C ARG A 463 -7.26 25.76 -3.58
N THR A 464 -8.56 25.82 -3.27
CA THR A 464 -9.43 24.62 -3.23
C THR A 464 -9.48 23.94 -4.60
N LEU A 465 -9.65 24.72 -5.67
CA LEU A 465 -9.69 24.23 -7.05
C LEU A 465 -8.37 23.58 -7.47
N MET A 466 -7.24 24.19 -7.16
CA MET A 466 -5.92 23.64 -7.49
C MET A 466 -5.62 22.38 -6.66
N ALA A 467 -6.00 22.35 -5.40
CA ALA A 467 -5.89 21.14 -4.57
C ALA A 467 -6.74 19.98 -5.14
N ALA A 468 -7.95 20.24 -5.59
CA ALA A 468 -8.81 19.26 -6.26
C ALA A 468 -8.17 18.73 -7.55
N ASN A 469 -7.64 19.62 -8.39
CA ASN A 469 -6.92 19.25 -9.61
C ASN A 469 -5.72 18.33 -9.33
N TYR A 470 -4.85 18.71 -8.40
CA TYR A 470 -3.68 17.93 -8.03
C TYR A 470 -4.07 16.55 -7.48
N ARG A 471 -5.09 16.49 -6.62
CA ARG A 471 -5.61 15.20 -6.11
C ARG A 471 -6.12 14.31 -7.24
N ALA A 472 -6.99 14.83 -8.10
CA ALA A 472 -7.56 14.10 -9.23
C ALA A 472 -6.47 13.60 -10.18
N PHE A 473 -5.48 14.44 -10.49
CA PHE A 473 -4.34 14.08 -11.32
C PHE A 473 -3.51 12.97 -10.68
N ARG A 474 -3.18 13.08 -9.39
CA ARG A 474 -2.34 12.11 -8.67
C ARG A 474 -3.04 10.77 -8.48
N ASN A 475 -4.33 10.77 -8.21
CA ASN A 475 -5.11 9.54 -8.03
C ASN A 475 -5.19 8.70 -9.31
N ARG A 476 -5.17 9.33 -10.48
CA ARG A 476 -5.21 8.64 -11.77
C ARG A 476 -3.85 8.16 -12.25
N ARG A 477 -2.78 8.72 -11.71
CA ARG A 477 -1.44 8.50 -12.21
C ARG A 477 -0.81 7.25 -11.65
N SER A 478 -0.23 6.40 -12.52
CA SER A 478 0.70 5.37 -12.11
C SER A 478 2.03 6.00 -11.68
N LEU A 479 2.44 5.74 -10.45
CA LEU A 479 3.69 6.27 -9.90
C LEU A 479 4.94 5.72 -10.60
N LEU A 480 4.83 4.65 -11.38
CA LEU A 480 5.93 4.04 -12.13
C LEU A 480 6.31 4.81 -13.41
N LEU A 481 5.49 5.78 -13.82
CA LEU A 481 5.66 6.46 -15.10
C LEU A 481 6.35 7.82 -15.02
N SER A 482 6.82 8.25 -13.84
CA SER A 482 7.38 9.59 -13.67
C SER A 482 8.51 9.95 -14.62
N ASP A 483 9.27 8.97 -15.08
CA ASP A 483 10.45 9.18 -15.92
C ASP A 483 10.26 8.79 -17.39
N LEU A 484 9.03 8.42 -17.80
CA LEU A 484 8.77 8.08 -19.19
C LEU A 484 8.64 9.34 -20.07
N THR A 485 9.35 9.36 -21.17
CA THR A 485 9.26 10.42 -22.17
C THR A 485 7.84 10.56 -22.70
N GLY A 486 7.32 11.78 -22.70
CA GLY A 486 5.96 12.09 -23.15
C GLY A 486 4.87 11.95 -22.08
N GLN A 487 5.26 11.77 -20.85
CA GLN A 487 4.32 11.83 -19.73
C GLN A 487 3.90 13.29 -19.49
N VAL A 488 2.60 13.53 -19.38
CA VAL A 488 2.06 14.85 -19.03
C VAL A 488 2.17 15.08 -17.52
N ARG A 489 2.60 16.27 -17.12
CA ARG A 489 2.63 16.73 -15.74
C ARG A 489 1.39 17.57 -15.45
N VAL A 490 1.02 17.71 -14.17
CA VAL A 490 -0.15 18.50 -13.78
C VAL A 490 -0.02 19.96 -14.20
N ASP A 491 1.17 20.51 -14.14
CA ASP A 491 1.49 21.89 -14.55
C ASP A 491 1.49 22.09 -16.08
N GLU A 492 1.39 21.04 -16.87
CA GLU A 492 1.21 21.07 -18.32
C GLU A 492 -0.26 21.04 -18.76
N LEU A 493 -1.20 20.82 -17.83
CA LEU A 493 -2.63 20.88 -18.13
C LEU A 493 -3.00 22.33 -18.52
N PRO A 494 -3.74 22.54 -19.62
CA PRO A 494 -4.08 23.89 -20.10
C PRO A 494 -4.71 24.77 -19.04
N TRP A 495 -5.68 24.24 -18.29
CA TRP A 495 -6.37 24.99 -17.24
C TRP A 495 -5.52 25.26 -16.00
N VAL A 496 -4.54 24.39 -15.68
CA VAL A 496 -3.58 24.64 -14.61
C VAL A 496 -2.57 25.71 -15.04
N ARG A 497 -2.13 25.68 -16.30
CA ARG A 497 -1.24 26.70 -16.85
C ARG A 497 -1.90 28.08 -16.92
N ALA A 498 -3.18 28.14 -17.29
CA ALA A 498 -3.92 29.39 -17.40
C ALA A 498 -3.91 30.21 -16.09
N VAL A 499 -3.92 29.56 -14.93
CA VAL A 499 -3.87 30.22 -13.63
C VAL A 499 -2.45 30.40 -13.07
N ALA A 500 -1.42 29.95 -13.78
CA ALA A 500 -0.05 30.06 -13.27
C ALA A 500 0.40 31.51 -13.07
N ALA A 501 -0.10 32.46 -13.88
CA ALA A 501 0.17 33.87 -13.76
C ALA A 501 -0.44 34.53 -12.49
N HIS A 502 -1.41 33.86 -11.87
CA HIS A 502 -2.10 34.35 -10.67
C HIS A 502 -1.48 33.82 -9.37
N ARG A 503 -0.33 33.17 -9.44
CA ARG A 503 0.40 32.75 -8.25
C ARG A 503 0.96 33.94 -7.48
N VAL A 504 1.01 33.81 -6.16
CA VAL A 504 1.73 34.75 -5.30
C VAL A 504 3.22 34.49 -5.43
N GLY A 505 3.99 35.45 -5.91
CA GLY A 505 5.44 35.49 -6.15
C GLY A 505 6.35 34.50 -5.40
N GLU A 506 7.39 34.95 -4.72
CA GLU A 506 8.34 34.09 -3.99
C GLU A 506 7.71 33.33 -2.79
N ASP A 507 6.65 33.85 -2.21
CA ASP A 507 5.96 33.26 -1.07
C ASP A 507 5.30 31.90 -1.39
N GLY A 508 4.94 31.65 -2.65
CA GLY A 508 4.35 30.38 -3.09
C GLY A 508 5.29 29.17 -3.00
N ARG A 509 6.59 29.38 -2.81
CA ARG A 509 7.59 28.32 -2.67
C ARG A 509 7.76 27.86 -1.22
N ALA A 510 7.45 28.72 -0.27
CA ALA A 510 7.64 28.45 1.16
C ALA A 510 6.83 27.27 1.67
N PRO A 511 5.53 27.10 1.33
CA PRO A 511 4.75 25.93 1.73
C PRO A 511 5.35 24.63 1.21
N ALA A 512 5.80 24.60 -0.05
CA ALA A 512 6.42 23.41 -0.65
C ALA A 512 7.76 23.06 0.03
N ARG A 513 8.58 24.05 0.38
CA ARG A 513 9.83 23.85 1.13
C ARG A 513 9.56 23.32 2.53
N THR A 514 8.57 23.85 3.21
CA THR A 514 8.15 23.41 4.55
C THR A 514 7.63 21.95 4.48
N ALA A 515 6.75 21.65 3.52
CA ALA A 515 6.23 20.30 3.33
C ALA A 515 7.34 19.30 2.96
N LEU A 516 8.28 19.69 2.10
CA LEU A 516 9.42 18.87 1.71
C LEU A 516 10.34 18.55 2.90
N ARG A 517 10.68 19.55 3.70
CA ARG A 517 11.52 19.37 4.90
C ARG A 517 10.80 18.47 5.91
N ARG A 518 9.55 18.80 6.26
CA ARG A 518 8.74 18.01 7.19
C ARG A 518 8.59 16.57 6.75
N LEU A 519 8.31 16.32 5.46
CA LEU A 519 8.19 14.97 4.93
C LEU A 519 9.52 14.22 4.97
N GLY A 520 10.63 14.88 4.64
CA GLY A 520 11.98 14.30 4.71
C GLY A 520 12.35 13.89 6.14
N GLU A 521 12.13 14.79 7.10
CA GLU A 521 12.35 14.52 8.53
C GLU A 521 11.47 13.39 9.03
N LEU A 522 10.19 13.39 8.69
CA LEU A 522 9.25 12.34 9.05
C LEU A 522 9.65 10.97 8.50
N ALA A 523 10.05 10.92 7.23
CA ALA A 523 10.49 9.67 6.61
C ALA A 523 11.73 9.07 7.30
N VAL A 524 12.67 9.91 7.71
CA VAL A 524 13.89 9.47 8.41
C VAL A 524 13.61 9.11 9.86
N GLN A 525 12.82 9.92 10.58
CA GLN A 525 12.52 9.71 11.99
C GLN A 525 11.58 8.54 12.25
N ALA A 526 10.52 8.40 11.45
CA ALA A 526 9.52 7.36 11.63
C ALA A 526 9.99 5.97 11.15
N PHE A 527 10.85 5.97 10.13
CA PHE A 527 11.28 4.73 9.45
C PHE A 527 12.81 4.63 9.30
N PRO A 528 13.58 4.72 10.38
CA PRO A 528 15.04 4.87 10.32
C PRO A 528 15.78 3.63 9.79
N GLY A 529 15.14 2.50 9.66
CA GLY A 529 15.73 1.26 9.14
C GLY A 529 15.14 0.78 7.82
N THR A 530 14.39 1.62 7.10
CA THR A 530 13.64 1.23 5.91
C THR A 530 14.22 1.90 4.66
N LEU A 531 14.22 1.19 3.53
CA LEU A 531 14.49 1.81 2.23
C LEU A 531 13.44 2.88 1.93
N LEU A 532 13.86 3.95 1.27
CA LEU A 532 12.92 4.93 0.72
C LEU A 532 12.25 4.33 -0.54
N PRO A 533 10.94 4.05 -0.52
CA PRO A 533 10.25 3.49 -1.67
C PRO A 533 10.19 4.52 -2.80
N ASN A 534 10.25 4.05 -4.05
CA ASN A 534 10.19 4.91 -5.23
C ASN A 534 8.98 5.85 -5.26
N ALA A 535 7.84 5.42 -4.73
CA ALA A 535 6.66 6.25 -4.60
C ALA A 535 6.92 7.49 -3.74
N LEU A 536 7.55 7.32 -2.56
CA LEU A 536 7.92 8.43 -1.68
C LEU A 536 8.97 9.33 -2.32
N VAL A 537 10.01 8.75 -2.92
CA VAL A 537 11.09 9.50 -3.60
C VAL A 537 10.53 10.40 -4.71
N ARG A 538 9.53 9.94 -5.45
CA ARG A 538 8.87 10.74 -6.48
C ARG A 538 8.08 11.91 -5.90
N GLU A 539 7.37 11.70 -4.81
CA GLU A 539 6.61 12.78 -4.16
C GLU A 539 7.56 13.82 -3.56
N LEU A 540 8.68 13.39 -2.96
CA LEU A 540 9.76 14.31 -2.57
C LEU A 540 10.27 15.11 -3.78
N GLY A 541 10.44 14.47 -4.92
CA GLY A 541 10.82 15.14 -6.16
C GLY A 541 9.76 16.13 -6.70
N VAL A 542 8.46 15.84 -6.49
CA VAL A 542 7.38 16.78 -6.83
C VAL A 542 7.45 18.03 -5.94
N LEU A 543 7.55 17.84 -4.62
CA LEU A 543 7.69 18.94 -3.66
C LEU A 543 8.95 19.77 -3.90
N ALA A 544 10.08 19.12 -4.24
CA ALA A 544 11.33 19.83 -4.57
C ALA A 544 11.16 20.74 -5.80
N ARG A 545 10.48 20.27 -6.84
CA ARG A 545 10.17 21.09 -8.02
C ARG A 545 9.22 22.26 -7.68
N GLN A 546 8.19 22.02 -6.86
CA GLN A 546 7.28 23.09 -6.39
C GLN A 546 8.02 24.13 -5.54
N ALA A 547 9.00 23.68 -4.75
CA ALA A 547 9.87 24.53 -3.95
C ALA A 547 10.97 25.23 -4.78
N GLU A 548 11.08 24.92 -6.07
CA GLU A 548 12.17 25.32 -6.95
C GLU A 548 13.57 25.01 -6.36
N LEU A 549 13.67 23.83 -5.76
CA LEU A 549 14.89 23.34 -5.16
C LEU A 549 15.55 22.31 -6.10
N ASP A 550 16.84 22.53 -6.40
CA ASP A 550 17.64 21.56 -7.15
C ASP A 550 18.04 20.38 -6.23
N ALA A 551 17.11 19.44 -6.08
CA ALA A 551 17.28 18.25 -5.28
C ALA A 551 17.17 17.00 -6.18
N PRO A 552 18.28 16.29 -6.44
CA PRO A 552 18.34 15.17 -7.38
C PRO A 552 17.85 13.88 -6.72
N PHE A 553 16.56 13.78 -6.42
CA PHE A 553 15.95 12.53 -5.92
C PHE A 553 15.92 11.46 -7.00
N VAL A 554 16.46 10.27 -6.70
CA VAL A 554 16.73 9.20 -7.68
C VAL A 554 15.79 8.04 -7.46
N GLU A 555 14.96 7.73 -8.43
CA GLU A 555 14.14 6.52 -8.47
C GLU A 555 14.93 5.35 -9.07
N GLU A 556 14.47 4.13 -8.83
CA GLU A 556 15.07 2.90 -9.35
C GLU A 556 15.28 2.92 -10.87
N LEU A 557 14.34 3.54 -11.60
CA LEU A 557 14.41 3.66 -13.06
C LEU A 557 15.43 4.71 -13.56
N ALA A 558 15.95 5.55 -12.71
CA ALA A 558 16.88 6.62 -13.07
C ALA A 558 18.31 6.11 -13.32
N ALA A 559 18.63 4.92 -12.87
CA ALA A 559 19.94 4.33 -13.04
C ALA A 559 19.85 2.80 -13.13
N ASP A 560 20.66 2.23 -13.98
CA ASP A 560 21.04 0.83 -13.92
C ASP A 560 22.54 0.74 -13.64
N ILE A 561 22.89 0.58 -12.37
CA ILE A 561 24.26 0.63 -11.89
C ILE A 561 25.11 -0.50 -12.51
N PHE A 562 24.48 -1.65 -12.74
CA PHE A 562 25.19 -2.84 -13.23
C PHE A 562 25.36 -2.88 -14.76
N THR A 563 24.49 -2.18 -15.49
CA THR A 563 24.65 -2.01 -16.94
C THR A 563 25.41 -0.72 -17.30
N GLY A 564 25.79 0.07 -16.31
CA GLY A 564 26.48 1.34 -16.53
C GLY A 564 25.59 2.43 -17.16
N THR A 565 24.30 2.38 -16.94
CA THR A 565 23.37 3.37 -17.45
C THR A 565 23.02 4.38 -16.34
N PHE A 566 23.45 5.62 -16.49
CA PHE A 566 23.26 6.67 -15.50
C PHE A 566 22.57 7.90 -16.12
N THR A 567 21.58 8.42 -15.44
CA THR A 567 20.97 9.70 -15.78
C THR A 567 21.77 10.86 -15.19
N PRO A 568 21.67 12.09 -15.76
CA PRO A 568 22.28 13.28 -15.12
C PRO A 568 21.84 13.47 -13.66
N LYS A 569 20.60 13.14 -13.36
CA LYS A 569 20.02 13.18 -12.02
C LYS A 569 20.71 12.21 -11.05
N TYR A 570 21.00 10.99 -11.50
CA TYR A 570 21.77 10.03 -10.71
C TYR A 570 23.18 10.55 -10.42
N LEU A 571 23.86 11.10 -11.44
CA LEU A 571 25.22 11.65 -11.27
C LEU A 571 25.24 12.83 -10.28
N ALA A 572 24.21 13.68 -10.30
CA ALA A 572 24.06 14.77 -9.34
C ALA A 572 23.86 14.25 -7.91
N ALA A 573 23.02 13.22 -7.73
CA ALA A 573 22.80 12.58 -6.44
C ALA A 573 24.05 11.82 -5.93
N ALA A 574 24.81 11.19 -6.83
CA ALA A 574 26.08 10.54 -6.48
C ALA A 574 27.11 11.56 -5.98
N ARG A 575 27.18 12.75 -6.60
CA ARG A 575 28.03 13.84 -6.10
C ARG A 575 27.61 14.33 -4.72
N ALA A 576 26.31 14.56 -4.51
CA ALA A 576 25.79 14.98 -3.21
C ALA A 576 26.11 13.93 -2.11
N ALA A 577 26.02 12.65 -2.45
CA ALA A 577 26.43 11.57 -1.53
C ALA A 577 27.94 11.57 -1.27
N ALA A 578 28.76 11.82 -2.29
CA ALA A 578 30.21 11.88 -2.16
C ALA A 578 30.66 13.07 -1.30
N GLU A 579 30.05 14.25 -1.51
CA GLU A 579 30.30 15.45 -0.69
C GLU A 579 29.97 15.22 0.79
N LEU A 580 28.88 14.49 1.09
CA LEU A 580 28.44 14.24 2.46
C LEU A 580 29.23 13.13 3.16
N LEU A 581 29.54 12.06 2.44
CA LEU A 581 30.03 10.80 3.03
C LEU A 581 31.53 10.60 2.87
N GLY A 582 32.21 11.40 2.05
CA GLY A 582 33.67 11.34 1.88
C GLY A 582 34.41 11.59 3.21
N GLY A 583 35.41 10.77 3.52
CA GLY A 583 36.15 10.78 4.77
C GLY A 583 35.42 10.27 6.01
N THR A 584 34.13 9.86 5.88
CA THR A 584 33.31 9.44 7.02
C THR A 584 33.45 7.96 7.36
N LEU A 585 32.77 7.54 8.45
CA LEU A 585 32.66 6.12 8.82
C LEU A 585 32.02 5.28 7.72
N TYR A 586 31.04 5.83 6.97
CA TYR A 586 30.35 5.13 5.90
C TYR A 586 31.30 4.72 4.78
N GLU A 587 32.16 5.64 4.33
CA GLU A 587 33.19 5.40 3.31
C GLU A 587 34.12 4.26 3.74
N ARG A 588 34.65 4.34 4.96
CA ARG A 588 35.59 3.33 5.48
C ARG A 588 34.93 1.96 5.67
N TYR A 589 33.70 1.93 6.20
CA TYR A 589 33.00 0.67 6.45
C TYR A 589 32.68 -0.08 5.15
N TYR A 590 32.19 0.64 4.13
CA TYR A 590 31.81 0.04 2.84
C TYR A 590 32.96 0.02 1.83
N ALA A 591 34.15 0.50 2.19
CA ALA A 591 35.31 0.62 1.32
C ALA A 591 34.99 1.30 -0.02
N ILE A 592 34.31 2.45 0.05
CA ILE A 592 33.90 3.23 -1.10
C ILE A 592 34.85 4.42 -1.24
N ASP A 593 35.45 4.59 -2.43
CA ASP A 593 36.23 5.79 -2.73
C ASP A 593 35.27 6.90 -3.22
N TYR A 594 34.78 7.71 -2.29
CA TYR A 594 33.89 8.82 -2.63
C TYR A 594 34.60 9.95 -3.38
N ALA A 595 35.91 10.12 -3.24
CA ALA A 595 36.64 11.07 -4.05
C ALA A 595 36.59 10.66 -5.53
N ALA A 596 36.85 9.39 -5.82
CA ALA A 596 36.70 8.86 -7.18
C ALA A 596 35.25 8.90 -7.68
N VAL A 597 34.24 8.65 -6.82
CA VAL A 597 32.82 8.81 -7.18
C VAL A 597 32.51 10.24 -7.59
N HIS A 598 32.98 11.23 -6.82
CA HIS A 598 32.77 12.63 -7.09
C HIS A 598 33.40 13.05 -8.43
N ASP A 599 34.66 12.68 -8.64
CA ASP A 599 35.40 13.07 -9.83
C ASP A 599 34.84 12.45 -11.11
N LEU A 600 34.55 11.16 -11.08
CA LEU A 600 33.96 10.44 -12.19
C LEU A 600 32.55 10.95 -12.52
N ALA A 601 31.71 11.18 -11.51
CA ALA A 601 30.38 11.72 -11.72
C ALA A 601 30.41 13.14 -12.29
N THR A 602 31.39 13.96 -11.86
CA THR A 602 31.61 15.32 -12.39
C THR A 602 32.08 15.30 -13.83
N ALA A 603 33.01 14.41 -14.17
CA ALA A 603 33.51 14.23 -15.53
C ALA A 603 32.41 13.78 -16.50
N GLU A 604 31.55 12.83 -16.11
CA GLU A 604 30.41 12.36 -16.90
C GLU A 604 29.37 13.49 -17.11
N ALA A 605 29.02 14.24 -16.07
CA ALA A 605 28.12 15.39 -16.19
C ALA A 605 28.68 16.47 -17.13
N GLY A 606 30.00 16.72 -17.10
CA GLY A 606 30.67 17.63 -18.02
C GLY A 606 30.62 17.17 -19.49
N LYS A 607 30.75 15.90 -19.76
CA LYS A 607 30.60 15.32 -21.12
C LYS A 607 29.16 15.49 -21.64
N ALA A 608 28.16 15.20 -20.83
CA ALA A 608 26.75 15.39 -21.18
C ALA A 608 26.41 16.85 -21.47
N GLY A 609 26.96 17.79 -20.71
CA GLY A 609 26.79 19.23 -20.92
C GLY A 609 27.42 19.75 -22.19
N ARG A 610 28.60 19.24 -22.59
CA ARG A 610 29.28 19.61 -23.86
C ARG A 610 28.58 19.01 -25.09
N ALA A 611 28.09 17.78 -24.98
CA ALA A 611 27.28 17.16 -26.03
C ALA A 611 25.98 17.93 -26.31
N ASN A 612 25.32 18.46 -25.26
CA ASN A 612 24.14 19.31 -25.39
C ASN A 612 24.44 20.72 -25.98
N LYS A 613 25.64 21.28 -25.78
CA LYS A 613 26.05 22.57 -26.36
C LYS A 613 26.51 22.44 -27.81
N ALA A 614 27.10 21.29 -28.18
CA ALA A 614 27.58 21.04 -29.54
C ALA A 614 26.46 20.64 -30.54
N ASN A 615 25.35 20.10 -30.06
CA ASN A 615 24.20 19.69 -30.87
C ASN A 615 22.97 20.56 -30.56
N LYS A 616 22.85 21.72 -31.21
CA LYS A 616 21.57 22.42 -31.37
C LYS A 616 20.61 21.70 -32.35
N ALA A 617 20.92 20.50 -32.79
CA ALA A 617 19.99 19.58 -33.42
C ALA A 617 19.49 18.58 -32.36
N PRO A 618 18.20 18.20 -32.37
CA PRO A 618 17.67 17.29 -31.38
C PRO A 618 18.24 15.88 -31.59
N ALA A 619 19.40 15.62 -31.04
CA ALA A 619 19.93 14.25 -30.97
C ALA A 619 19.05 13.42 -30.01
N ARG A 620 18.09 12.74 -30.64
CA ARG A 620 17.17 11.81 -30.02
C ARG A 620 17.95 10.69 -29.31
N GLY A 621 17.80 10.61 -27.98
CA GLY A 621 17.69 9.33 -27.32
C GLY A 621 18.95 8.50 -27.05
N ARG A 622 20.16 9.01 -27.20
CA ARG A 622 21.36 8.30 -26.75
C ARG A 622 21.58 8.63 -25.27
N ARG A 623 21.20 7.68 -24.38
CA ARG A 623 21.65 7.73 -22.99
C ARG A 623 23.19 7.77 -23.01
N PRO A 624 23.84 8.74 -22.36
CA PRO A 624 25.30 8.75 -22.28
C PRO A 624 25.74 7.45 -21.60
N ARG A 625 26.54 6.64 -22.29
CA ARG A 625 27.26 5.55 -21.64
C ARG A 625 28.25 6.20 -20.69
N SER A 626 28.25 5.78 -19.43
CA SER A 626 29.23 6.20 -18.44
C SER A 626 30.64 5.77 -18.90
N SER A 627 31.65 6.46 -18.43
CA SER A 627 33.02 5.98 -18.63
C SER A 627 33.16 4.58 -18.04
N PRO A 628 34.03 3.73 -18.63
CA PRO A 628 34.32 2.41 -18.08
C PRO A 628 34.68 2.46 -16.59
N GLY A 629 35.43 3.50 -16.18
CA GLY A 629 35.85 3.68 -14.77
C GLY A 629 34.69 3.89 -13.78
N PHE A 630 33.64 4.64 -14.16
CA PHE A 630 32.48 4.80 -13.26
C PHE A 630 31.66 3.53 -13.13
N THR A 631 31.49 2.78 -14.22
CA THR A 631 30.84 1.47 -14.24
C THR A 631 31.63 0.46 -13.38
N GLU A 632 32.93 0.46 -13.50
CA GLU A 632 33.84 -0.40 -12.72
C GLU A 632 33.77 -0.07 -11.24
N LEU A 633 33.79 1.21 -10.86
CA LEU A 633 33.66 1.65 -9.49
C LEU A 633 32.30 1.22 -8.88
N CYS A 634 31.20 1.34 -9.63
CA CYS A 634 29.90 0.86 -9.19
C CYS A 634 29.86 -0.67 -9.03
N ALA A 635 30.53 -1.40 -9.92
CA ALA A 635 30.65 -2.86 -9.83
C ALA A 635 31.46 -3.30 -8.60
N GLN A 636 32.55 -2.61 -8.27
CA GLN A 636 33.33 -2.82 -7.05
C GLN A 636 32.49 -2.58 -5.78
N ARG A 637 31.67 -1.52 -5.76
CA ARG A 637 30.76 -1.24 -4.64
C ARG A 637 29.76 -2.36 -4.39
N ALA A 638 29.33 -3.04 -5.45
CA ALA A 638 28.44 -4.19 -5.37
C ALA A 638 29.18 -5.51 -5.07
N GLU A 639 30.50 -5.44 -4.84
CA GLU A 639 31.41 -6.61 -4.63
C GLU A 639 31.29 -7.64 -5.77
N VAL A 640 31.11 -7.16 -6.98
CA VAL A 640 31.02 -8.00 -8.16
C VAL A 640 32.41 -8.18 -8.75
N SER A 641 33.08 -9.27 -8.46
CA SER A 641 34.27 -9.69 -9.20
C SER A 641 33.86 -10.22 -10.58
N GLY A 642 34.07 -9.43 -11.62
CA GLY A 642 34.38 -9.90 -13.00
C GLY A 642 33.39 -10.80 -13.74
N GLY A 643 32.13 -11.04 -13.30
CA GLY A 643 31.23 -11.94 -14.04
C GLY A 643 29.77 -11.69 -13.77
N TRP A 644 28.95 -11.91 -14.78
CA TRP A 644 27.48 -11.81 -14.75
C TRP A 644 26.77 -12.83 -13.83
N SER A 645 27.51 -13.53 -12.97
CA SER A 645 27.04 -14.71 -12.22
C SER A 645 26.49 -14.44 -10.82
N ILE A 646 26.42 -13.18 -10.38
CA ILE A 646 25.77 -12.89 -9.10
C ILE A 646 24.28 -13.04 -9.27
N ALA A 647 23.64 -13.73 -8.33
CA ALA A 647 22.19 -13.87 -8.32
C ALA A 647 21.52 -12.50 -8.53
N SER A 648 20.62 -12.41 -9.52
CA SER A 648 19.94 -11.17 -9.91
C SER A 648 19.33 -10.41 -8.71
N ASN A 649 18.90 -11.13 -7.68
CA ASN A 649 18.37 -10.58 -6.44
C ASN A 649 19.42 -9.77 -5.64
N GLY A 650 20.68 -10.21 -5.56
CA GLY A 650 21.74 -9.48 -4.84
C GLY A 650 22.05 -8.12 -5.47
N LYS A 651 22.09 -8.07 -6.79
CA LYS A 651 22.31 -6.81 -7.55
C LYS A 651 21.19 -5.80 -7.31
N ILE A 652 19.93 -6.25 -7.36
CA ILE A 652 18.76 -5.38 -7.12
C ILE A 652 18.80 -4.82 -5.69
N ILE A 653 19.17 -5.63 -4.71
CA ILE A 653 19.29 -5.21 -3.31
C ILE A 653 20.35 -4.12 -3.17
N GLU A 654 21.52 -4.32 -3.72
CA GLU A 654 22.61 -3.34 -3.62
C GLU A 654 22.24 -2.05 -4.35
N GLN A 655 21.65 -2.13 -5.53
CA GLN A 655 21.14 -0.96 -6.24
C GLN A 655 20.15 -0.17 -5.40
N ALA A 656 19.16 -0.82 -4.80
CA ALA A 656 18.18 -0.16 -3.95
C ALA A 656 18.81 0.50 -2.72
N GLN A 657 19.82 -0.14 -2.11
CA GLN A 657 20.57 0.45 -0.99
C GLN A 657 21.38 1.68 -1.40
N ILE A 658 22.03 1.64 -2.57
CA ILE A 658 22.78 2.79 -3.10
C ILE A 658 21.85 3.94 -3.40
N LEU A 659 20.72 3.70 -4.08
CA LEU A 659 19.75 4.73 -4.38
C LEU A 659 19.17 5.36 -3.10
N THR A 660 18.88 4.56 -2.08
CA THR A 660 18.43 5.07 -0.78
C THR A 660 19.47 5.97 -0.12
N THR A 661 20.75 5.58 -0.12
CA THR A 661 21.85 6.39 0.41
C THR A 661 21.96 7.72 -0.32
N HIS A 662 21.87 7.73 -1.65
CA HIS A 662 21.92 8.95 -2.45
C HIS A 662 20.73 9.87 -2.16
N ASN A 663 19.51 9.32 -1.98
CA ASN A 663 18.33 10.10 -1.63
C ASN A 663 18.41 10.68 -0.21
N LEU A 664 18.93 9.91 0.76
CA LEU A 664 19.19 10.43 2.11
C LEU A 664 20.23 11.54 2.10
N ALA A 665 21.31 11.38 1.32
CA ALA A 665 22.31 12.45 1.16
C ALA A 665 21.70 13.69 0.53
N THR A 666 20.82 13.55 -0.47
CA THR A 666 20.08 14.66 -1.07
C THR A 666 19.18 15.37 -0.05
N LEU A 667 18.49 14.62 0.80
CA LEU A 667 17.67 15.19 1.89
C LEU A 667 18.52 16.02 2.86
N VAL A 668 19.69 15.52 3.24
CA VAL A 668 20.59 16.23 4.17
C VAL A 668 21.21 17.45 3.49
N THR A 669 21.80 17.29 2.31
CA THR A 669 22.62 18.35 1.68
C THR A 669 21.80 19.41 0.94
N ARG A 670 20.68 19.02 0.30
CA ARG A 670 19.91 19.94 -0.57
C ARG A 670 18.62 20.43 0.10
N VAL A 671 17.96 19.58 0.89
CA VAL A 671 16.74 19.97 1.63
C VAL A 671 17.10 20.54 3.00
N GLY A 672 18.23 20.16 3.57
CA GLY A 672 18.71 20.62 4.87
C GLY A 672 17.90 20.01 6.03
N ILE A 673 17.55 18.73 5.94
CA ILE A 673 16.90 18.05 7.06
C ILE A 673 17.88 17.89 8.22
N SER A 674 17.38 18.13 9.43
CA SER A 674 18.09 17.90 10.69
C SER A 674 17.09 17.32 11.68
N PRO A 675 17.07 16.00 11.88
CA PRO A 675 16.09 15.36 12.73
C PRO A 675 16.19 15.86 14.18
N GLU A 676 15.06 16.23 14.75
CA GLU A 676 14.98 16.78 16.12
C GLU A 676 15.61 15.87 17.19
N PRO A 677 15.39 14.52 17.16
CA PRO A 677 15.98 13.62 18.14
C PRO A 677 17.50 13.42 17.98
N GLY A 678 18.10 13.96 16.89
CA GLY A 678 19.51 13.80 16.56
C GLY A 678 19.84 12.52 15.79
N TRP A 679 20.99 12.55 15.13
CA TRP A 679 21.48 11.43 14.30
C TRP A 679 21.87 10.22 15.15
N ASP A 680 22.29 10.41 16.38
CA ASP A 680 22.64 9.35 17.33
C ASP A 680 21.37 8.57 17.80
N ASP A 681 20.25 9.23 18.04
CA ASP A 681 18.98 8.56 18.33
C ASP A 681 18.52 7.71 17.11
N LEU A 682 18.59 8.26 15.91
CA LEU A 682 18.27 7.53 14.69
C LEU A 682 19.20 6.33 14.46
N ALA A 683 20.48 6.45 14.81
CA ALA A 683 21.41 5.32 14.78
C ALA A 683 20.97 4.21 15.74
N TRP A 684 20.56 4.55 16.96
CA TRP A 684 20.01 3.60 17.91
C TRP A 684 18.74 2.91 17.41
N ARG A 685 17.79 3.66 16.86
CA ARG A 685 16.55 3.10 16.29
C ARG A 685 16.84 2.18 15.10
N SER A 686 17.77 2.55 14.23
CA SER A 686 18.20 1.70 13.13
C SER A 686 18.82 0.39 13.64
N PHE A 687 19.66 0.45 14.67
CA PHE A 687 20.25 -0.75 15.25
C PHE A 687 19.23 -1.64 15.95
N THR A 688 18.27 -1.07 16.64
CA THR A 688 17.15 -1.83 17.22
C THR A 688 16.38 -2.57 16.12
N THR A 689 16.19 -1.95 14.96
CA THR A 689 15.57 -2.59 13.78
C THR A 689 16.42 -3.75 13.25
N VAL A 690 17.76 -3.59 13.21
CA VAL A 690 18.69 -4.67 12.86
C VAL A 690 18.55 -5.85 13.82
N CYS A 691 18.54 -5.59 15.13
CA CYS A 691 18.39 -6.63 16.15
C CYS A 691 17.06 -7.39 16.01
N ARG A 692 15.95 -6.66 15.83
CA ARG A 692 14.61 -7.26 15.62
C ARG A 692 14.55 -8.09 14.34
N ALA A 693 15.11 -7.61 13.23
CA ALA A 693 15.19 -8.35 12.00
C ALA A 693 16.04 -9.62 12.17
N THR A 694 17.22 -9.48 12.80
CA THR A 694 18.13 -10.62 13.05
C THR A 694 17.48 -11.68 13.96
N ALA A 695 16.72 -11.30 14.96
CA ALA A 695 15.94 -12.24 15.80
C ALA A 695 14.95 -13.07 14.97
N ARG A 696 14.22 -12.42 14.07
CA ARG A 696 13.23 -13.09 13.19
C ARG A 696 13.84 -14.04 12.16
N ILE A 697 15.12 -13.90 11.81
CA ILE A 697 15.81 -14.79 10.86
C ILE A 697 15.81 -16.24 11.37
N HIS A 698 15.89 -16.44 12.69
CA HIS A 698 16.01 -17.79 13.29
C HIS A 698 14.79 -18.67 13.02
N ASP A 699 13.59 -18.11 13.10
CA ASP A 699 12.32 -18.84 13.00
C ASP A 699 11.65 -18.69 11.63
N ASN A 700 12.29 -17.97 10.70
CA ASN A 700 11.70 -17.69 9.39
C ASN A 700 12.11 -18.78 8.38
N PRO A 701 11.16 -19.54 7.81
CA PRO A 701 11.45 -20.54 6.78
C PRO A 701 11.98 -19.92 5.47
N ARG A 702 11.79 -18.61 5.26
CA ARG A 702 12.29 -17.85 4.11
C ARG A 702 13.08 -16.61 4.56
N PRO A 703 14.26 -16.78 5.15
CA PRO A 703 14.97 -15.72 5.87
C PRO A 703 15.57 -14.64 4.96
N LEU A 704 15.63 -14.84 3.64
CA LEU A 704 16.28 -13.92 2.73
C LEU A 704 15.69 -12.49 2.77
N SER A 705 14.37 -12.35 2.82
CA SER A 705 13.73 -11.01 2.96
C SER A 705 14.13 -10.34 4.27
N THR A 706 14.14 -11.09 5.37
CA THR A 706 14.50 -10.58 6.70
C THR A 706 15.99 -10.22 6.81
N ILE A 707 16.84 -10.97 6.13
CA ILE A 707 18.27 -10.64 5.99
C ILE A 707 18.46 -9.32 5.23
N LYS A 708 17.69 -9.12 4.16
CA LYS A 708 17.67 -7.85 3.41
C LYS A 708 17.25 -6.69 4.31
N ASP A 709 16.17 -6.85 5.08
CA ASP A 709 15.69 -5.83 6.00
C ASP A 709 16.76 -5.47 7.06
N ALA A 710 17.46 -6.48 7.61
CA ALA A 710 18.56 -6.27 8.53
C ALA A 710 19.72 -5.49 7.89
N ALA A 711 20.08 -5.82 6.65
CA ALA A 711 21.14 -5.13 5.93
C ALA A 711 20.77 -3.69 5.57
N TYR A 712 19.50 -3.43 5.21
CA TYR A 712 18.98 -2.09 4.96
C TYR A 712 19.09 -1.22 6.22
N ALA A 713 18.59 -1.74 7.34
CA ALA A 713 18.66 -1.03 8.61
C ALA A 713 20.12 -0.80 9.06
N TRP A 714 21.00 -1.77 8.82
CA TRP A 714 22.44 -1.62 9.10
C TRP A 714 23.09 -0.54 8.26
N ARG A 715 22.78 -0.45 6.97
CA ARG A 715 23.30 0.61 6.10
C ARG A 715 22.86 1.99 6.58
N GLN A 716 21.62 2.13 7.02
CA GLN A 716 21.13 3.38 7.60
C GLN A 716 21.77 3.68 8.96
N LEU A 717 22.00 2.67 9.80
CA LEU A 717 22.80 2.83 11.02
C LEU A 717 24.16 3.47 10.71
N VAL A 718 24.89 2.92 9.74
CA VAL A 718 26.22 3.44 9.38
C VAL A 718 26.13 4.84 8.77
N PHE A 719 25.08 5.13 7.99
CA PHE A 719 24.79 6.47 7.47
C PHE A 719 24.55 7.46 8.61
N HIS A 720 23.66 7.16 9.56
CA HIS A 720 23.36 8.04 10.68
C HIS A 720 24.59 8.24 11.57
N LEU A 721 25.34 7.21 11.87
CA LEU A 721 26.59 7.31 12.61
C LEU A 721 27.61 8.23 11.93
N SER A 722 27.62 8.25 10.60
CA SER A 722 28.54 9.11 9.84
C SER A 722 28.21 10.60 9.94
N LEU A 723 26.96 10.92 10.33
CA LEU A 723 26.49 12.29 10.54
C LEU A 723 26.54 12.73 12.02
N CYS A 724 26.91 11.81 12.93
CA CYS A 724 27.08 12.12 14.33
C CYS A 724 28.40 12.87 14.58
N GLU A 725 28.40 13.76 15.56
CA GLU A 725 29.64 14.30 16.14
C GLU A 725 30.55 13.15 16.66
N PRO A 726 31.87 13.25 16.56
CA PRO A 726 32.81 12.16 16.89
C PRO A 726 32.57 11.56 18.28
N ALA A 727 32.26 12.36 19.28
CA ALA A 727 32.00 11.90 20.65
C ALA A 727 30.68 11.10 20.74
N ALA A 728 29.63 11.54 20.05
CA ALA A 728 28.35 10.85 19.97
C ALA A 728 28.50 9.53 19.20
N GLN A 729 29.18 9.56 18.06
CA GLN A 729 29.50 8.35 17.26
C GLN A 729 30.19 7.28 18.10
N ALA A 730 31.24 7.67 18.85
CA ALA A 730 31.99 6.76 19.70
C ALA A 730 31.11 6.16 20.82
N ARG A 731 30.27 6.97 21.48
CA ARG A 731 29.33 6.51 22.53
C ARG A 731 28.35 5.48 21.98
N VAL A 732 27.73 5.77 20.83
CA VAL A 732 26.78 4.83 20.19
C VAL A 732 27.48 3.52 19.86
N ILE A 733 28.62 3.54 19.15
CA ILE A 733 29.35 2.34 18.76
C ILE A 733 29.74 1.50 19.98
N ALA A 734 30.16 2.13 21.08
CA ALA A 734 30.50 1.42 22.31
C ALA A 734 29.27 0.69 22.92
N GLY A 735 28.08 1.31 22.85
CA GLY A 735 26.86 0.75 23.41
C GLY A 735 26.17 -0.33 22.58
N LEU A 736 26.40 -0.41 21.24
CA LEU A 736 25.70 -1.34 20.35
C LEU A 736 25.82 -2.82 20.79
N ARG A 737 26.95 -3.23 21.37
CA ARG A 737 27.11 -4.59 21.88
C ARG A 737 26.21 -4.89 23.07
N GLY A 738 26.08 -3.91 23.97
CA GLY A 738 25.19 -4.02 25.12
C GLY A 738 23.73 -4.11 24.68
N GLU A 739 23.35 -3.35 23.67
CA GLU A 739 21.99 -3.41 23.09
C GLU A 739 21.72 -4.77 22.45
N ALA A 740 22.66 -5.29 21.65
CA ALA A 740 22.50 -6.63 21.07
C ALA A 740 22.34 -7.72 22.14
N ALA A 741 22.98 -7.56 23.30
CA ALA A 741 22.88 -8.51 24.41
C ALA A 741 21.51 -8.47 25.13
N ARG A 742 20.66 -7.43 24.93
CA ARG A 742 19.28 -7.36 25.43
C ARG A 742 18.31 -8.21 24.62
N HIS A 743 18.73 -8.65 23.45
CA HIS A 743 17.97 -9.53 22.56
C HIS A 743 18.36 -11.00 22.81
N PRO A 744 17.65 -11.99 22.22
CA PRO A 744 18.02 -13.40 22.33
C PRO A 744 19.51 -13.65 22.01
N ALA A 745 20.16 -14.54 22.75
CA ALA A 745 21.63 -14.74 22.69
C ALA A 745 22.17 -14.97 21.27
N HIS A 746 21.38 -15.60 20.38
CA HIS A 746 21.77 -15.81 19.00
C HIS A 746 21.88 -14.51 18.18
N VAL A 747 21.18 -13.43 18.56
CA VAL A 747 21.27 -12.12 17.88
C VAL A 747 22.64 -11.51 18.11
N ALA A 748 23.09 -11.44 19.36
CA ALA A 748 24.41 -10.91 19.71
C ALA A 748 25.54 -11.70 19.02
N ALA A 749 25.44 -13.04 19.04
CA ALA A 749 26.42 -13.91 18.39
C ALA A 749 26.48 -13.68 16.87
N ARG A 750 25.35 -13.54 16.21
CA ARG A 750 25.29 -13.31 14.76
C ARG A 750 25.77 -11.93 14.34
N LEU A 751 25.48 -10.90 15.12
CA LEU A 751 25.89 -9.53 14.81
C LEU A 751 27.33 -9.24 15.23
N ALA A 752 27.99 -10.12 16.00
CA ALA A 752 29.33 -9.91 16.49
C ALA A 752 30.35 -9.60 15.38
N PRO A 753 30.39 -10.32 14.21
CA PRO A 753 31.30 -10.00 13.11
C PRO A 753 31.04 -8.60 12.52
N ALA A 754 29.77 -8.20 12.33
CA ALA A 754 29.44 -6.90 11.80
C ALA A 754 29.82 -5.77 12.76
N LEU A 755 29.60 -5.96 14.06
CA LEU A 755 30.01 -5.02 15.11
C LEU A 755 31.53 -4.89 15.23
N ALA A 756 32.24 -5.98 14.98
CA ALA A 756 33.73 -5.95 14.92
C ALA A 756 34.22 -5.14 13.71
N GLY A 757 33.66 -5.38 12.53
CA GLY A 757 33.95 -4.60 11.32
C GLY A 757 33.65 -3.12 11.47
N LEU A 758 32.50 -2.76 12.10
CA LEU A 758 32.15 -1.39 12.37
C LEU A 758 33.16 -0.67 13.29
N ARG A 759 33.62 -1.36 14.36
CA ARG A 759 34.68 -0.81 15.25
C ARG A 759 36.03 -0.66 14.55
N GLN A 760 36.36 -1.60 13.68
CA GLN A 760 37.59 -1.52 12.87
C GLN A 760 37.54 -0.30 11.95
N ALA A 761 36.39 -0.08 11.24
CA ALA A 761 36.21 1.09 10.41
C ALA A 761 36.21 2.40 11.21
N ALA A 762 35.64 2.42 12.41
CA ALA A 762 35.67 3.58 13.29
C ALA A 762 37.09 3.96 13.76
N ARG A 763 38.00 3.00 13.85
CA ARG A 763 39.44 3.21 14.19
C ARG A 763 40.28 3.58 12.98
N GLY A 764 39.70 3.75 11.80
CA GLY A 764 40.40 4.09 10.55
C GLY A 764 40.85 2.90 9.69
N GLY A 765 40.54 1.65 10.09
CA GLY A 765 40.73 0.47 9.26
C GLY A 765 39.60 0.26 8.28
N ALA A 766 39.79 -0.62 7.29
CA ALA A 766 38.70 -1.07 6.40
C ALA A 766 38.05 -2.35 6.96
N ALA A 767 36.72 -2.45 6.90
CA ALA A 767 36.01 -3.69 7.18
C ALA A 767 36.14 -4.64 5.98
N ASP A 768 36.47 -5.92 6.23
CA ASP A 768 36.53 -6.93 5.18
C ASP A 768 35.16 -7.55 4.91
N ALA A 769 34.91 -7.96 3.66
CA ALA A 769 33.69 -8.65 3.28
C ALA A 769 33.64 -10.09 3.88
N ASP A 770 34.75 -10.78 3.96
CA ASP A 770 34.83 -12.22 4.22
C ASP A 770 35.69 -12.62 5.44
N ALA A 771 36.31 -11.68 6.18
CA ALA A 771 37.12 -11.99 7.35
C ALA A 771 36.26 -12.50 8.53
N ASP A 772 36.72 -13.56 9.20
CA ASP A 772 36.05 -14.12 10.38
C ASP A 772 35.96 -13.13 11.57
N ALA A 773 36.93 -12.21 11.68
CA ALA A 773 37.10 -11.29 12.80
C ALA A 773 36.38 -9.94 12.63
N GLY A 774 35.90 -9.59 11.43
CA GLY A 774 35.19 -8.31 11.21
C GLY A 774 34.63 -8.22 9.80
N ARG A 775 33.31 -8.37 9.62
CA ARG A 775 32.65 -8.44 8.32
C ARG A 775 31.80 -7.23 8.05
N ARG A 776 31.61 -6.88 6.77
CA ARG A 776 30.58 -5.97 6.31
C ARG A 776 29.22 -6.67 6.33
N LEU A 777 28.18 -6.03 6.85
CA LEU A 777 26.82 -6.54 6.77
C LEU A 777 26.18 -6.08 5.46
N LEU A 778 26.15 -6.99 4.48
CA LEU A 778 25.48 -6.82 3.20
C LEU A 778 24.19 -7.65 3.17
N GLY A 779 23.27 -7.32 2.31
CA GLY A 779 22.00 -8.05 2.18
C GLY A 779 22.11 -9.34 1.35
N TRP A 780 23.29 -9.67 0.86
CA TRP A 780 23.55 -10.83 0.00
C TRP A 780 25.02 -11.25 0.06
N THR A 781 25.26 -12.49 -0.30
CA THR A 781 26.61 -13.07 -0.46
C THR A 781 26.62 -14.02 -1.65
N THR A 782 27.78 -14.39 -2.12
CA THR A 782 27.96 -15.39 -3.20
C THR A 782 27.69 -16.83 -2.76
N GLY A 783 27.60 -17.07 -1.45
CA GLY A 783 27.29 -18.34 -0.80
C GLY A 783 26.14 -18.22 0.19
N PRO A 784 25.94 -19.19 1.08
CA PRO A 784 24.98 -19.07 2.17
C PRO A 784 25.28 -17.85 3.03
N HIS A 785 24.29 -17.03 3.27
CA HIS A 785 24.48 -15.81 4.06
C HIS A 785 24.84 -16.15 5.51
N TRP A 786 25.86 -15.52 6.06
CA TRP A 786 26.39 -15.80 7.39
C TRP A 786 25.42 -15.46 8.54
N LEU A 787 24.41 -14.65 8.30
CA LEU A 787 23.30 -14.47 9.23
C LEU A 787 22.31 -15.65 9.24
N HIS A 788 22.37 -16.55 8.25
CA HIS A 788 21.51 -17.72 8.22
C HIS A 788 21.97 -18.73 9.29
N PRO A 789 21.08 -19.35 10.04
CA PRO A 789 21.45 -20.45 10.91
C PRO A 789 22.05 -21.58 10.08
N ALA A 790 23.16 -22.17 10.58
CA ALA A 790 23.63 -23.42 10.02
C ALA A 790 22.51 -24.46 10.00
N PRO A 791 22.36 -25.29 8.95
CA PRO A 791 21.38 -26.35 8.95
C PRO A 791 21.58 -27.17 10.22
N ARG A 792 20.49 -27.41 10.96
CA ARG A 792 20.51 -28.34 12.09
C ARG A 792 20.85 -29.70 11.52
N THR A 793 22.06 -30.21 11.80
CA THR A 793 22.51 -31.56 11.49
C THR A 793 21.64 -32.57 12.21
#